data_904c0a1781e1632270c61dddb4d9aada
#
_entry.id   904c0a1781e1632270c61dddb4d9aada
#
_cell.length_a   1.000
_cell.length_b   1.000
_cell.length_c   1.000
_cell.angle_alpha   90.00
_cell.angle_beta   90.00
_cell.angle_gamma   90.00
#
_symmetry.space_group_name_H-M   'P 1'
#
loop_
_entity.id
_entity.type
_entity.pdbx_description
1 polymer ?
#
loop_
_entity_poly.entity_id
_entity_poly.type
_entity_poly.pdbx_seq_one_letter_code
_entity_poly.pdbx_strand_id
1 'polypeptide(L)'
;MRTPKGFRFGGAASGIKPQRRDLALVVSDVPAAAAGVFTVSKAAAAPVLDARARVPAEGVRAIVANSGNANALTGPAGLEDVQAIRAAAAAALGVQKRAVLTASTGVIGARLPAQKIVDALPALAADLGDRAEQAAEAIMTSDTRPKMASREVTLGGKTAILSAVCKGSGMIAPQLATVLCFVTTDATITPKALSESLERAVAGSFHMVNVDGDMSTNDTVYALANGLAGNPRIAGPGDDLDVFENALSDLCGEMARAIAADGEGATRMLEVVLSGAPSDEAARDCARAIAGSPLVKAALFGADPNWGRLLATVGARAGSQHWPIDPYKAKVSIQGVTVYAATGPVDHDREALRAKMREPRVDVLVELSDGDASATAWGCDLTYDYVKINADYASTIFQKPDGGVARDDRVANYSPAFKRTLLVEALKYISAFSGQIAVIKYGGAAMVKESLKAAFAEDVTLLKRVGLKPVVVHGGAPEITKTLERLGERSEFVDDLRITNTANLAVVEMVLSGKVNQELVALLNARDAGAVGLSGKDGQLVRARKLAHESGRDLGWVGEVASVNAEFLRMLLDKGYVPVISPMALGDEGQSLSVNADDVAAQVAVALGARKLIYLTDVPGILESAPDGELVRQVTAEDLERRIEAGSVVRGMKIKARCILGALAGGVERVHVLDGRQPHTVIAELFTDRGVGTLVTK
;
A
#
# COMPACT_ATOMS: atom_id res chain seq x y z
N MET A 1 0.60 21.65 -10.62
CA MET A 1 1.82 22.48 -10.39
C MET A 1 1.99 23.42 -11.56
N ARG A 2 2.41 24.67 -11.34
CA ARG A 2 2.81 25.59 -12.44
C ARG A 2 4.27 25.32 -12.80
N THR A 3 4.58 25.17 -14.09
CA THR A 3 5.94 24.94 -14.57
C THR A 3 6.64 26.30 -14.82
N PRO A 4 7.85 26.52 -14.26
CA PRO A 4 8.63 27.75 -14.57
C PRO A 4 9.00 27.78 -16.05
N LYS A 5 9.14 28.99 -16.61
CA LYS A 5 9.47 29.17 -18.05
C LYS A 5 10.76 28.45 -18.41
N GLY A 6 10.74 27.75 -19.55
CA GLY A 6 11.90 27.05 -20.08
C GLY A 6 12.31 25.77 -19.30
N PHE A 7 11.47 25.28 -18.40
CA PHE A 7 11.64 23.95 -17.82
C PHE A 7 10.69 22.94 -18.46
N ARG A 8 11.21 21.74 -18.68
CA ARG A 8 10.46 20.58 -19.16
C ARG A 8 10.74 19.37 -18.29
N PHE A 9 9.72 18.54 -18.14
CA PHE A 9 9.74 17.35 -17.30
C PHE A 9 9.32 16.13 -18.12
N GLY A 10 9.80 14.97 -17.73
CA GLY A 10 9.36 13.69 -18.26
C GLY A 10 9.62 12.55 -17.30
N GLY A 11 8.83 11.48 -17.42
CA GLY A 11 8.98 10.25 -16.65
C GLY A 11 8.71 9.03 -17.49
N ALA A 12 9.62 8.05 -17.47
CA ALA A 12 9.55 6.82 -18.24
C ALA A 12 9.77 5.57 -17.37
N ALA A 13 9.41 4.40 -17.88
CA ALA A 13 9.81 3.11 -17.36
C ALA A 13 11.07 2.66 -18.09
N SER A 14 12.22 2.61 -17.41
CA SER A 14 13.45 2.05 -17.95
C SER A 14 13.58 0.54 -17.73
N GLY A 15 12.70 -0.03 -16.88
CA GLY A 15 12.70 -1.46 -16.55
C GLY A 15 13.55 -1.81 -15.32
N ILE A 16 13.90 -0.83 -14.48
CA ILE A 16 14.46 -1.09 -13.15
C ILE A 16 13.35 -1.59 -12.22
N LYS A 17 12.18 -0.94 -12.26
CA LYS A 17 10.97 -1.38 -11.56
C LYS A 17 10.04 -2.14 -12.51
N PRO A 18 9.41 -3.25 -12.07
CA PRO A 18 8.38 -3.90 -12.86
C PRO A 18 7.16 -2.98 -13.07
N GLN A 19 6.76 -2.74 -14.32
CA GLN A 19 5.49 -2.09 -14.69
C GLN A 19 5.23 -0.67 -14.13
N ARG A 20 6.26 0.05 -13.64
CA ARG A 20 6.14 1.42 -13.13
C ARG A 20 7.18 2.33 -13.76
N ARG A 21 6.89 3.64 -13.79
CA ARG A 21 7.91 4.63 -14.10
C ARG A 21 9.03 4.57 -13.06
N ASP A 22 10.29 4.67 -13.52
CA ASP A 22 11.47 4.55 -12.68
C ASP A 22 12.62 5.46 -13.13
N LEU A 23 12.40 6.26 -14.20
CA LEU A 23 13.36 7.22 -14.74
C LEU A 23 12.69 8.57 -14.94
N ALA A 24 13.19 9.61 -14.27
CA ALA A 24 12.76 10.99 -14.42
C ALA A 24 13.84 11.83 -15.10
N LEU A 25 13.39 12.81 -15.89
CA LEU A 25 14.25 13.79 -16.52
C LEU A 25 13.64 15.19 -16.32
N VAL A 26 14.43 16.12 -15.73
CA VAL A 26 14.11 17.53 -15.58
C VAL A 26 15.11 18.33 -16.40
N VAL A 27 14.63 19.16 -17.31
CA VAL A 27 15.50 19.88 -18.28
C VAL A 27 15.16 21.37 -18.28
N SER A 28 16.21 22.18 -18.31
CA SER A 28 16.12 23.62 -18.62
C SER A 28 16.53 23.86 -20.07
N ASP A 29 15.75 24.63 -20.80
CA ASP A 29 16.02 24.99 -22.20
C ASP A 29 17.24 25.92 -22.37
N VAL A 30 17.64 26.58 -21.28
CA VAL A 30 18.82 27.46 -21.22
C VAL A 30 19.72 27.08 -20.05
N PRO A 31 21.00 27.49 -20.05
CA PRO A 31 21.90 27.25 -18.92
C PRO A 31 21.33 27.84 -17.62
N ALA A 32 21.31 27.05 -16.54
CA ALA A 32 20.79 27.44 -15.24
C ALA A 32 21.89 27.54 -14.19
N ALA A 33 21.73 28.42 -13.21
CA ALA A 33 22.41 28.35 -11.94
C ALA A 33 21.89 27.14 -11.15
N ALA A 34 22.78 26.39 -10.53
CA ALA A 34 22.44 25.19 -9.77
C ALA A 34 23.02 25.22 -8.36
N ALA A 35 22.25 24.73 -7.41
CA ALA A 35 22.64 24.46 -6.04
C ALA A 35 22.19 23.05 -5.62
N GLY A 36 22.80 22.52 -4.56
CA GLY A 36 22.44 21.22 -4.02
C GLY A 36 22.77 21.07 -2.55
N VAL A 37 21.85 20.45 -1.80
CA VAL A 37 22.05 20.02 -0.41
C VAL A 37 21.93 18.49 -0.38
N PHE A 38 22.81 17.84 0.37
CA PHE A 38 23.01 16.39 0.30
C PHE A 38 23.10 15.76 1.68
N THR A 39 22.77 14.46 1.77
CA THR A 39 22.97 13.66 2.98
C THR A 39 24.38 13.82 3.56
N VAL A 40 24.50 13.83 4.86
CA VAL A 40 25.82 13.84 5.54
C VAL A 40 26.37 12.42 5.79
N SER A 41 25.64 11.39 5.38
CA SER A 41 26.04 9.98 5.53
C SER A 41 27.41 9.74 4.92
N LYS A 42 28.29 9.03 5.65
CA LYS A 42 29.57 8.56 5.12
C LYS A 42 29.42 7.44 4.09
N ALA A 43 28.25 6.77 4.08
CA ALA A 43 27.87 5.79 3.07
C ALA A 43 27.18 6.45 1.86
N ALA A 44 27.51 7.69 1.53
CA ALA A 44 26.88 8.45 0.46
C ALA A 44 26.96 7.70 -0.89
N ALA A 45 25.83 7.72 -1.63
CA ALA A 45 25.70 7.06 -2.92
C ALA A 45 26.56 7.73 -4.01
N ALA A 46 26.89 6.98 -5.06
CA ALA A 46 27.72 7.47 -6.15
C ALA A 46 27.18 8.78 -6.80
N PRO A 47 25.86 8.94 -7.07
CA PRO A 47 25.34 10.22 -7.56
C PRO A 47 25.58 11.40 -6.61
N VAL A 48 25.49 11.16 -5.31
CA VAL A 48 25.75 12.21 -4.28
C VAL A 48 27.21 12.62 -4.28
N LEU A 49 28.12 11.65 -4.33
CA LEU A 49 29.58 11.92 -4.38
C LEU A 49 29.97 12.71 -5.64
N ASP A 50 29.43 12.34 -6.81
CA ASP A 50 29.66 13.10 -8.06
C ASP A 50 29.10 14.52 -7.97
N ALA A 51 27.88 14.68 -7.47
CA ALA A 51 27.19 15.95 -7.45
C ALA A 51 27.78 16.97 -6.45
N ARG A 52 28.20 16.56 -5.25
CA ARG A 52 28.84 17.42 -4.26
C ARG A 52 30.08 18.18 -4.80
N ALA A 53 30.83 17.54 -5.66
CA ALA A 53 32.03 18.16 -6.28
C ALA A 53 31.69 19.15 -7.39
N ARG A 54 30.40 19.35 -7.74
CA ARG A 54 29.97 20.00 -8.97
C ARG A 54 28.99 21.15 -8.76
N VAL A 55 28.36 21.26 -7.58
CA VAL A 55 27.47 22.36 -7.22
C VAL A 55 27.99 23.05 -5.96
N PRO A 56 27.80 24.37 -5.80
CA PRO A 56 27.05 25.25 -6.70
C PRO A 56 27.78 25.52 -8.04
N ALA A 57 27.03 25.69 -9.12
CA ALA A 57 27.58 25.87 -10.47
C ALA A 57 26.65 26.67 -11.38
N GLU A 58 27.24 27.20 -12.45
CA GLU A 58 26.50 27.75 -13.61
C GLU A 58 26.50 26.72 -14.76
N GLY A 59 25.50 26.85 -15.64
CA GLY A 59 25.46 26.09 -16.89
C GLY A 59 24.86 24.69 -16.78
N VAL A 60 24.22 24.33 -15.67
CA VAL A 60 23.47 23.09 -15.56
C VAL A 60 22.21 23.14 -16.44
N ARG A 61 21.93 22.03 -17.10
CA ARG A 61 20.82 21.91 -18.05
C ARG A 61 19.85 20.80 -17.69
N ALA A 62 20.27 19.75 -16.97
CA ALA A 62 19.43 18.61 -16.71
C ALA A 62 19.74 17.92 -15.38
N ILE A 63 18.68 17.29 -14.82
CA ILE A 63 18.75 16.32 -13.74
C ILE A 63 18.17 15.02 -14.26
N VAL A 64 18.92 13.92 -14.19
CA VAL A 64 18.47 12.55 -14.44
C VAL A 64 18.29 11.83 -13.10
N ALA A 65 17.13 11.32 -12.82
CA ALA A 65 16.89 10.61 -11.57
C ALA A 65 16.28 9.23 -11.82
N ASN A 66 16.80 8.20 -11.16
CA ASN A 66 16.19 6.89 -11.19
C ASN A 66 15.67 6.45 -9.82
N SER A 67 14.64 5.60 -9.83
CA SER A 67 14.17 4.89 -8.64
C SER A 67 14.23 3.38 -8.81
N GLY A 68 14.14 2.65 -7.68
CA GLY A 68 14.26 1.19 -7.62
C GLY A 68 15.67 0.69 -7.29
N ASN A 69 16.71 1.50 -7.52
CA ASN A 69 18.08 1.20 -7.15
C ASN A 69 18.79 2.48 -6.69
N ALA A 70 19.44 2.43 -5.55
CA ALA A 70 20.08 3.58 -4.90
C ALA A 70 21.46 3.92 -5.47
N ASN A 71 22.11 3.01 -6.18
CA ASN A 71 23.53 3.13 -6.56
C ASN A 71 24.44 3.52 -5.37
N ALA A 72 24.16 2.94 -4.20
CA ALA A 72 24.86 3.20 -2.95
C ALA A 72 25.65 1.96 -2.52
N LEU A 73 26.83 2.17 -1.93
CA LEU A 73 27.79 1.12 -1.56
C LEU A 73 28.22 0.23 -2.73
N THR A 74 28.30 0.79 -3.92
CA THR A 74 28.65 0.11 -5.18
C THR A 74 30.10 0.35 -5.61
N GLY A 75 30.86 1.08 -4.82
CA GLY A 75 32.29 1.36 -5.07
C GLY A 75 32.55 2.14 -6.37
N PRO A 76 33.74 1.97 -6.98
CA PRO A 76 34.11 2.65 -8.21
C PRO A 76 33.14 2.41 -9.37
N ALA A 77 32.60 1.20 -9.49
CA ALA A 77 31.65 0.84 -10.54
C ALA A 77 30.38 1.71 -10.50
N GLY A 78 29.91 2.10 -9.30
CA GLY A 78 28.79 3.01 -9.18
C GLY A 78 29.06 4.41 -9.74
N LEU A 79 30.30 4.91 -9.61
CA LEU A 79 30.72 6.16 -10.23
C LEU A 79 30.84 6.05 -11.76
N GLU A 80 31.31 4.91 -12.28
CA GLU A 80 31.31 4.61 -13.72
C GLU A 80 29.87 4.65 -14.27
N ASP A 81 28.92 4.04 -13.59
CA ASP A 81 27.49 4.06 -13.95
C ASP A 81 26.96 5.51 -14.01
N VAL A 82 27.28 6.35 -13.02
CA VAL A 82 26.95 7.79 -13.03
C VAL A 82 27.53 8.50 -14.26
N GLN A 83 28.78 8.23 -14.59
CA GLN A 83 29.45 8.83 -15.76
C GLN A 83 28.82 8.40 -17.08
N ALA A 84 28.40 7.13 -17.20
CA ALA A 84 27.73 6.60 -18.39
C ALA A 84 26.35 7.24 -18.58
N ILE A 85 25.54 7.33 -17.50
CA ILE A 85 24.22 7.97 -17.52
C ILE A 85 24.32 9.45 -17.92
N ARG A 86 25.27 10.18 -17.32
CA ARG A 86 25.50 11.60 -17.66
C ARG A 86 25.91 11.78 -19.13
N ALA A 87 26.75 10.90 -19.65
CA ALA A 87 27.17 10.95 -21.05
C ALA A 87 25.98 10.70 -22.00
N ALA A 88 25.16 9.68 -21.71
CA ALA A 88 23.98 9.35 -22.50
C ALA A 88 22.93 10.47 -22.49
N ALA A 89 22.64 11.04 -21.30
CA ALA A 89 21.71 12.15 -21.18
C ALA A 89 22.22 13.41 -21.92
N ALA A 90 23.52 13.71 -21.83
CA ALA A 90 24.13 14.80 -22.54
C ALA A 90 24.01 14.65 -24.06
N ALA A 91 24.24 13.45 -24.56
CA ALA A 91 24.09 13.12 -26.00
C ALA A 91 22.61 13.25 -26.43
N ALA A 92 21.66 12.69 -25.67
CA ALA A 92 20.25 12.74 -25.99
C ALA A 92 19.67 14.17 -25.99
N LEU A 93 20.23 15.06 -25.16
CA LEU A 93 19.78 16.45 -25.01
C LEU A 93 20.60 17.46 -25.85
N GLY A 94 21.69 17.03 -26.48
CA GLY A 94 22.59 17.93 -27.21
C GLY A 94 23.32 18.93 -26.31
N VAL A 95 23.66 18.53 -25.08
CA VAL A 95 24.33 19.39 -24.07
C VAL A 95 25.68 18.79 -23.66
N GLN A 96 26.48 19.58 -22.95
CA GLN A 96 27.76 19.07 -22.44
C GLN A 96 27.51 18.14 -21.23
N LYS A 97 28.31 17.08 -21.09
CA LYS A 97 28.25 16.13 -19.96
C LYS A 97 28.30 16.82 -18.58
N ARG A 98 29.07 17.92 -18.45
CA ARG A 98 29.15 18.69 -17.20
C ARG A 98 27.83 19.39 -16.84
N ALA A 99 26.93 19.59 -17.79
CA ALA A 99 25.63 20.24 -17.58
C ALA A 99 24.55 19.28 -17.06
N VAL A 100 24.88 18.01 -16.81
CA VAL A 100 23.95 17.00 -16.32
C VAL A 100 24.28 16.60 -14.88
N LEU A 101 23.29 16.65 -13.99
CA LEU A 101 23.32 16.10 -12.64
C LEU A 101 22.53 14.77 -12.58
N THR A 102 22.85 13.93 -11.62
CA THR A 102 22.15 12.65 -11.42
C THR A 102 21.65 12.50 -9.99
N ALA A 103 20.61 11.73 -9.80
CA ALA A 103 20.10 11.28 -8.50
C ALA A 103 19.59 9.84 -8.62
N SER A 104 19.64 9.08 -7.53
CA SER A 104 19.14 7.70 -7.47
C SER A 104 18.45 7.45 -6.16
N THR A 105 17.49 6.54 -6.12
CA THR A 105 16.82 6.10 -4.89
C THR A 105 16.33 4.66 -5.03
N GLY A 106 16.28 3.91 -3.93
CA GLY A 106 15.79 2.54 -3.90
C GLY A 106 16.74 1.61 -3.14
N VAL A 107 16.92 0.40 -3.65
CA VAL A 107 17.68 -0.65 -2.98
C VAL A 107 19.16 -0.28 -2.89
N ILE A 108 19.74 -0.47 -1.71
CA ILE A 108 21.15 -0.23 -1.38
C ILE A 108 21.97 -1.52 -1.59
N GLY A 109 23.21 -1.40 -2.03
CA GLY A 109 24.18 -2.52 -2.13
C GLY A 109 24.08 -3.33 -3.43
N ALA A 110 23.10 -3.07 -4.28
CA ALA A 110 22.97 -3.70 -5.59
C ALA A 110 23.54 -2.78 -6.68
N ARG A 111 24.29 -3.34 -7.64
CA ARG A 111 24.77 -2.57 -8.78
C ARG A 111 23.60 -2.02 -9.61
N LEU A 112 23.71 -0.77 -10.02
CA LEU A 112 22.72 -0.12 -10.88
C LEU A 112 22.75 -0.74 -12.28
N PRO A 113 21.62 -1.18 -12.85
CA PRO A 113 21.55 -1.62 -14.25
C PRO A 113 21.55 -0.40 -15.19
N ALA A 114 22.68 0.35 -15.20
CA ALA A 114 22.83 1.64 -15.86
C ALA A 114 22.50 1.60 -17.37
N GLN A 115 22.74 0.47 -18.04
CA GLN A 115 22.44 0.31 -19.46
C GLN A 115 20.95 0.51 -19.76
N LYS A 116 20.03 0.05 -18.87
CA LYS A 116 18.60 0.27 -19.03
C LYS A 116 18.23 1.75 -19.03
N ILE A 117 18.90 2.55 -18.19
CA ILE A 117 18.72 4.00 -18.15
C ILE A 117 19.27 4.62 -19.45
N VAL A 118 20.46 4.23 -19.85
CA VAL A 118 21.12 4.72 -21.08
C VAL A 118 20.23 4.49 -22.30
N ASP A 119 19.66 3.28 -22.43
CA ASP A 119 18.79 2.90 -23.56
C ASP A 119 17.44 3.67 -23.56
N ALA A 120 16.91 4.02 -22.38
CA ALA A 120 15.63 4.73 -22.26
C ALA A 120 15.76 6.26 -22.46
N LEU A 121 16.95 6.85 -22.24
CA LEU A 121 17.15 8.30 -22.27
C LEU A 121 16.81 8.97 -23.61
N PRO A 122 17.14 8.44 -24.79
CA PRO A 122 16.80 9.09 -26.07
C PRO A 122 15.30 9.27 -26.26
N ALA A 123 14.52 8.23 -25.98
CA ALA A 123 13.06 8.28 -26.08
C ALA A 123 12.45 9.26 -25.06
N LEU A 124 12.94 9.25 -23.80
CA LEU A 124 12.47 10.16 -22.77
C LEU A 124 12.81 11.62 -23.10
N ALA A 125 14.00 11.89 -23.65
CA ALA A 125 14.41 13.24 -24.05
C ALA A 125 13.53 13.80 -25.19
N ALA A 126 13.08 12.95 -26.09
CA ALA A 126 12.15 13.32 -27.16
C ALA A 126 10.71 13.57 -26.68
N ASP A 127 10.33 12.98 -25.53
CA ASP A 127 8.98 13.04 -24.95
C ASP A 127 8.84 14.05 -23.80
N LEU A 128 9.77 14.99 -23.65
CA LEU A 128 9.75 16.03 -22.63
C LEU A 128 8.66 17.08 -22.89
N GLY A 129 7.99 17.52 -21.81
CA GLY A 129 6.96 18.56 -21.85
C GLY A 129 6.58 19.06 -20.45
N ASP A 130 5.37 19.58 -20.30
CA ASP A 130 4.78 19.92 -18.99
C ASP A 130 4.25 18.65 -18.30
N ARG A 131 5.16 17.76 -17.91
CA ARG A 131 4.88 16.41 -17.38
C ARG A 131 5.49 16.19 -15.99
N ALA A 132 5.38 17.20 -15.15
CA ALA A 132 5.94 17.15 -13.80
C ALA A 132 5.39 15.99 -12.95
N GLU A 133 4.12 15.62 -13.13
CA GLU A 133 3.52 14.47 -12.45
C GLU A 133 4.17 13.15 -12.84
N GLN A 134 4.49 12.95 -14.12
CA GLN A 134 5.22 11.75 -14.56
C GLN A 134 6.64 11.68 -13.98
N ALA A 135 7.32 12.83 -13.85
CA ALA A 135 8.62 12.90 -13.20
C ALA A 135 8.51 12.60 -11.69
N ALA A 136 7.47 13.13 -11.01
CA ALA A 136 7.20 12.83 -9.61
C ALA A 136 6.92 11.33 -9.37
N GLU A 137 6.07 10.72 -10.19
CA GLU A 137 5.81 9.26 -10.15
C GLU A 137 7.08 8.43 -10.36
N ALA A 138 7.94 8.87 -11.28
CA ALA A 138 9.14 8.13 -11.67
C ALA A 138 10.19 8.06 -10.55
N ILE A 139 10.22 9.03 -9.63
CA ILE A 139 11.15 9.03 -8.50
C ILE A 139 10.58 8.38 -7.22
N MET A 140 9.28 8.06 -7.16
CA MET A 140 8.64 7.41 -6.01
C MET A 140 9.25 6.03 -5.73
N THR A 141 9.25 5.63 -4.45
CA THR A 141 9.61 4.28 -4.01
C THR A 141 8.45 3.63 -3.24
N SER A 142 8.38 3.83 -1.94
CA SER A 142 7.27 3.44 -1.06
C SER A 142 6.21 4.53 -0.91
N ASP A 143 6.41 5.67 -1.53
CA ASP A 143 5.45 6.78 -1.58
C ASP A 143 4.08 6.30 -2.09
N THR A 144 2.99 6.79 -1.49
CA THR A 144 1.63 6.44 -1.90
C THR A 144 1.07 7.41 -2.96
N ARG A 145 1.64 8.63 -3.05
CA ARG A 145 1.21 9.69 -3.98
C ARG A 145 2.38 10.57 -4.45
N PRO A 146 2.30 11.14 -5.66
CA PRO A 146 3.25 12.15 -6.13
C PRO A 146 3.19 13.41 -5.26
N LYS A 147 4.35 14.04 -5.02
CA LYS A 147 4.46 15.26 -4.22
C LYS A 147 4.99 16.39 -5.09
N MET A 148 4.19 17.42 -5.29
CA MET A 148 4.52 18.57 -6.16
C MET A 148 3.81 19.82 -5.65
N ALA A 149 4.51 20.96 -5.70
CA ALA A 149 3.91 22.25 -5.42
C ALA A 149 4.56 23.36 -6.25
N SER A 150 3.97 24.55 -6.23
CA SER A 150 4.55 25.74 -6.86
C SER A 150 4.18 27.02 -6.12
N ARG A 151 5.04 28.04 -6.24
CA ARG A 151 4.84 29.40 -5.74
C ARG A 151 5.04 30.39 -6.87
N GLU A 152 4.28 31.43 -6.84
CA GLU A 152 4.44 32.60 -7.72
C GLU A 152 4.88 33.79 -6.87
N VAL A 153 5.93 34.49 -7.31
CA VAL A 153 6.51 35.64 -6.59
C VAL A 153 6.79 36.77 -7.54
N THR A 154 6.81 37.99 -7.01
CA THR A 154 7.20 39.16 -7.77
C THR A 154 8.60 39.60 -7.31
N LEU A 155 9.54 39.58 -8.24
CA LEU A 155 10.96 39.96 -8.02
C LEU A 155 11.32 41.13 -8.97
N GLY A 156 11.68 42.24 -8.42
CA GLY A 156 11.99 43.43 -9.22
C GLY A 156 10.90 43.81 -10.22
N GLY A 157 9.62 43.64 -9.85
CA GLY A 157 8.46 43.90 -10.71
C GLY A 157 8.21 42.85 -11.80
N LYS A 158 8.91 41.71 -11.78
CA LYS A 158 8.69 40.57 -12.69
C LYS A 158 8.13 39.36 -11.94
N THR A 159 7.21 38.67 -12.56
CA THR A 159 6.68 37.41 -12.00
C THR A 159 7.62 36.27 -12.28
N ALA A 160 8.06 35.58 -11.21
CA ALA A 160 8.82 34.35 -11.25
C ALA A 160 8.03 33.20 -10.62
N ILE A 161 8.29 31.97 -11.07
CA ILE A 161 7.67 30.76 -10.55
C ILE A 161 8.77 29.91 -9.89
N LEU A 162 8.48 29.40 -8.69
CA LEU A 162 9.23 28.33 -8.05
C LEU A 162 8.38 27.09 -8.02
N SER A 163 8.93 25.92 -8.39
CA SER A 163 8.22 24.65 -8.37
C SER A 163 9.11 23.57 -7.80
N ALA A 164 8.51 22.60 -7.12
CA ALA A 164 9.21 21.42 -6.60
C ALA A 164 8.51 20.14 -7.02
N VAL A 165 9.32 19.14 -7.38
CA VAL A 165 8.94 17.74 -7.51
C VAL A 165 9.72 16.99 -6.46
N CYS A 166 9.03 16.19 -5.62
CA CYS A 166 9.63 15.60 -4.44
C CYS A 166 9.15 14.16 -4.21
N LYS A 167 10.00 13.33 -3.58
CA LYS A 167 9.64 12.03 -3.02
C LYS A 167 10.24 11.85 -1.64
N GLY A 168 9.58 11.05 -0.82
CA GLY A 168 10.00 10.61 0.50
C GLY A 168 8.83 9.98 1.25
N SER A 169 9.06 8.86 1.91
CA SER A 169 8.07 8.11 2.70
C SER A 169 8.72 7.34 3.85
N GLY A 170 9.80 6.59 3.63
CA GLY A 170 10.58 5.87 4.64
C GLY A 170 12.08 6.16 4.58
N MET A 171 12.83 5.69 5.58
CA MET A 171 14.25 5.99 5.83
C MET A 171 14.45 7.51 5.96
N ILE A 172 13.67 8.12 6.88
CA ILE A 172 13.61 9.58 7.02
C ILE A 172 14.00 9.99 8.44
N ALA A 173 15.22 10.55 8.59
CA ALA A 173 15.76 11.12 9.81
C ALA A 173 16.30 12.53 9.60
N PRO A 174 16.45 13.31 10.69
CA PRO A 174 17.04 14.63 10.64
C PRO A 174 18.44 14.66 9.98
N GLN A 175 18.76 15.75 9.29
CA GLN A 175 19.97 16.03 8.48
C GLN A 175 19.92 15.48 7.03
N LEU A 176 18.79 15.66 6.40
CA LEU A 176 18.20 15.19 5.17
C LEU A 176 17.60 13.76 5.30
N ALA A 177 16.31 13.79 5.33
CA ALA A 177 15.44 12.64 5.19
C ALA A 177 15.60 12.03 3.79
N THR A 178 15.27 10.74 3.55
CA THR A 178 15.32 10.09 2.20
C THR A 178 14.51 10.87 1.18
N VAL A 179 15.03 12.04 0.83
CA VAL A 179 14.42 13.02 -0.06
C VAL A 179 15.17 13.07 -1.37
N LEU A 180 14.47 12.87 -2.46
CA LEU A 180 14.85 13.48 -3.71
C LEU A 180 13.88 14.63 -3.96
N CYS A 181 14.38 15.84 -3.99
CA CYS A 181 13.59 17.03 -4.28
C CYS A 181 14.30 17.86 -5.36
N PHE A 182 13.57 18.21 -6.40
CA PHE A 182 14.07 19.01 -7.52
C PHE A 182 13.26 20.30 -7.57
N VAL A 183 13.88 21.38 -7.07
CA VAL A 183 13.33 22.73 -7.15
C VAL A 183 13.76 23.33 -8.50
N THR A 184 12.83 23.91 -9.22
CA THR A 184 13.07 24.64 -10.47
C THR A 184 12.48 26.03 -10.36
N THR A 185 13.17 27.03 -10.90
CA THR A 185 12.67 28.41 -10.97
C THR A 185 13.17 29.13 -12.20
N ASP A 186 12.33 29.99 -12.75
CA ASP A 186 12.73 30.90 -13.82
C ASP A 186 13.32 32.23 -13.31
N ALA A 187 13.50 32.40 -12.00
CA ALA A 187 14.15 33.57 -11.40
C ALA A 187 15.64 33.67 -11.82
N THR A 188 16.13 34.92 -11.92
CA THR A 188 17.52 35.23 -12.15
C THR A 188 18.25 35.41 -10.81
N ILE A 189 19.05 34.41 -10.41
CA ILE A 189 19.77 34.39 -9.13
C ILE A 189 21.17 33.79 -9.32
N THR A 190 22.18 34.25 -8.58
CA THR A 190 23.54 33.69 -8.66
C THR A 190 23.59 32.30 -8.01
N PRO A 191 24.50 31.40 -8.43
CA PRO A 191 24.69 30.09 -7.79
C PRO A 191 24.96 30.18 -6.30
N LYS A 192 25.72 31.19 -5.85
CA LYS A 192 26.04 31.39 -4.44
C LYS A 192 24.78 31.76 -3.64
N ALA A 193 24.04 32.79 -4.07
CA ALA A 193 22.82 33.20 -3.39
C ALA A 193 21.76 32.03 -3.39
N LEU A 194 21.64 31.32 -4.50
CA LEU A 194 20.77 30.14 -4.60
C LEU A 194 21.17 29.05 -3.60
N SER A 195 22.48 28.78 -3.44
CA SER A 195 22.98 27.76 -2.49
C SER A 195 22.68 28.15 -1.05
N GLU A 196 22.99 29.38 -0.68
CA GLU A 196 22.73 29.90 0.67
C GLU A 196 21.23 29.91 1.02
N SER A 197 20.39 30.31 0.07
CA SER A 197 18.92 30.27 0.23
C SER A 197 18.39 28.85 0.35
N LEU A 198 18.93 27.93 -0.46
CA LEU A 198 18.53 26.51 -0.40
C LEU A 198 18.93 25.87 0.93
N GLU A 199 20.12 26.12 1.42
CA GLU A 199 20.61 25.64 2.72
C GLU A 199 19.71 26.09 3.87
N ARG A 200 19.30 27.37 3.89
CA ARG A 200 18.38 27.91 4.89
C ARG A 200 16.99 27.27 4.80
N ALA A 201 16.44 27.18 3.59
CA ALA A 201 15.13 26.55 3.38
C ALA A 201 15.11 25.07 3.80
N VAL A 202 16.15 24.31 3.46
CA VAL A 202 16.30 22.89 3.84
C VAL A 202 16.47 22.74 5.35
N ALA A 203 17.24 23.61 6.01
CA ALA A 203 17.44 23.58 7.45
C ALA A 203 16.15 23.75 8.26
N GLY A 204 15.21 24.58 7.75
CA GLY A 204 13.91 24.83 8.37
C GLY A 204 12.79 23.88 7.91
N SER A 205 13.07 22.96 6.97
CA SER A 205 12.07 22.09 6.38
C SER A 205 12.47 20.60 6.42
N PHE A 206 13.19 20.10 5.43
CA PHE A 206 13.54 18.68 5.33
C PHE A 206 14.39 18.18 6.50
N HIS A 207 15.26 19.03 7.08
CA HIS A 207 16.01 18.71 8.29
C HIS A 207 15.14 18.60 9.55
N MET A 208 13.87 18.97 9.46
CA MET A 208 12.92 18.94 10.57
C MET A 208 11.91 17.80 10.45
N VAL A 209 12.06 16.90 9.45
CA VAL A 209 11.20 15.73 9.27
C VAL A 209 11.84 14.49 9.89
N ASN A 210 11.02 13.69 10.60
CA ASN A 210 11.45 12.41 11.15
C ASN A 210 10.31 11.36 11.03
N VAL A 211 10.51 10.34 10.20
CA VAL A 211 9.57 9.21 10.05
C VAL A 211 10.00 8.00 10.88
N ASP A 212 11.25 7.58 10.79
CA ASP A 212 11.74 6.33 11.39
C ASP A 212 13.12 6.42 12.06
N GLY A 213 13.75 7.58 11.99
CA GLY A 213 15.06 7.79 12.63
C GLY A 213 16.26 7.35 11.79
N ASP A 214 16.05 6.82 10.58
CA ASP A 214 17.10 6.30 9.71
C ASP A 214 17.51 7.30 8.62
N MET A 215 18.83 7.58 8.51
CA MET A 215 19.39 8.49 7.53
C MET A 215 19.73 7.76 6.23
N SER A 216 19.29 8.31 5.09
CA SER A 216 19.57 7.75 3.77
C SER A 216 21.00 8.00 3.28
N THR A 217 21.40 7.17 2.34
CA THR A 217 22.64 7.29 1.56
C THR A 217 22.51 8.23 0.36
N ASN A 218 21.28 8.63 -0.01
CA ASN A 218 20.98 9.25 -1.31
C ASN A 218 20.37 10.64 -1.26
N ASP A 219 20.08 11.18 -0.08
CA ASP A 219 19.36 12.43 0.05
C ASP A 219 19.95 13.53 -0.80
N THR A 220 19.11 14.14 -1.60
CA THR A 220 19.49 15.17 -2.55
C THR A 220 18.35 16.16 -2.75
N VAL A 221 18.61 17.42 -2.47
CA VAL A 221 17.76 18.55 -2.84
C VAL A 221 18.52 19.39 -3.84
N TYR A 222 18.07 19.41 -5.10
CA TYR A 222 18.62 20.30 -6.12
C TYR A 222 17.73 21.53 -6.30
N ALA A 223 18.34 22.67 -6.59
CA ALA A 223 17.68 23.86 -7.11
C ALA A 223 18.32 24.29 -8.43
N LEU A 224 17.50 24.51 -9.45
CA LEU A 224 17.90 25.06 -10.76
C LEU A 224 17.17 26.38 -11.03
N ALA A 225 17.91 27.42 -11.37
CA ALA A 225 17.38 28.76 -11.69
C ALA A 225 17.88 29.21 -13.05
N ASN A 226 16.98 29.36 -14.04
CA ASN A 226 17.36 29.60 -15.44
C ASN A 226 17.23 31.05 -15.92
N GLY A 227 16.68 31.95 -15.08
CA GLY A 227 16.65 33.37 -15.36
C GLY A 227 15.62 33.89 -16.37
N LEU A 228 14.74 33.02 -16.85
CA LEU A 228 13.75 33.38 -17.92
C LEU A 228 12.58 34.24 -17.40
N ALA A 229 12.46 34.49 -16.10
CA ALA A 229 11.52 35.48 -15.56
C ALA A 229 11.93 36.91 -15.91
N GLY A 230 13.25 37.15 -16.10
CA GLY A 230 13.80 38.43 -16.48
C GLY A 230 13.79 39.47 -15.35
N ASN A 231 13.78 39.02 -14.10
CA ASN A 231 13.96 39.88 -12.93
C ASN A 231 15.43 40.36 -12.83
N PRO A 232 15.70 41.45 -12.12
CA PRO A 232 17.07 41.82 -11.76
C PRO A 232 17.82 40.70 -11.09
N ARG A 233 19.12 40.55 -11.41
CA ARG A 233 19.93 39.44 -10.88
C ARG A 233 20.09 39.52 -9.37
N ILE A 234 19.56 38.57 -8.64
CA ILE A 234 19.72 38.45 -7.18
C ILE A 234 21.13 37.90 -6.90
N ALA A 235 21.97 38.70 -6.27
CA ALA A 235 23.37 38.35 -5.99
C ALA A 235 23.76 38.43 -4.50
N GLY A 236 22.89 38.94 -3.65
CA GLY A 236 23.09 39.13 -2.21
C GLY A 236 21.88 39.73 -1.52
N PRO A 237 22.00 40.15 -0.26
CA PRO A 237 20.89 40.66 0.56
C PRO A 237 20.10 41.79 -0.10
N GLY A 238 18.81 41.82 0.12
CA GLY A 238 17.85 42.83 -0.37
C GLY A 238 16.45 42.23 -0.49
N ASP A 239 15.44 43.06 -0.72
CA ASP A 239 14.02 42.73 -0.70
C ASP A 239 13.68 41.55 -1.63
N ASP A 240 14.25 41.50 -2.84
CA ASP A 240 14.04 40.43 -3.79
C ASP A 240 14.59 39.06 -3.30
N LEU A 241 15.72 39.07 -2.57
CA LEU A 241 16.25 37.87 -1.94
C LEU A 241 15.32 37.40 -0.83
N ASP A 242 14.83 38.29 0.02
CA ASP A 242 13.94 37.95 1.13
C ASP A 242 12.61 37.38 0.62
N VAL A 243 12.04 37.95 -0.43
CA VAL A 243 10.84 37.42 -1.10
C VAL A 243 11.10 36.04 -1.69
N PHE A 244 12.23 35.85 -2.35
CA PHE A 244 12.62 34.58 -2.92
C PHE A 244 12.83 33.50 -1.84
N GLU A 245 13.54 33.83 -0.74
CA GLU A 245 13.80 32.91 0.36
C GLU A 245 12.54 32.49 1.12
N ASN A 246 11.64 33.42 1.36
CA ASN A 246 10.35 33.14 1.98
C ASN A 246 9.55 32.15 1.11
N ALA A 247 9.47 32.38 -0.19
CA ALA A 247 8.76 31.48 -1.09
C ALA A 247 9.41 30.09 -1.22
N LEU A 248 10.76 30.04 -1.24
CA LEU A 248 11.51 28.79 -1.26
C LEU A 248 11.33 28.01 0.06
N SER A 249 11.34 28.70 1.19
CA SER A 249 11.11 28.11 2.51
C SER A 249 9.69 27.56 2.65
N ASP A 250 8.68 28.31 2.19
CA ASP A 250 7.29 27.87 2.16
C ASP A 250 7.09 26.64 1.27
N LEU A 251 7.73 26.63 0.09
CA LEU A 251 7.68 25.52 -0.84
C LEU A 251 8.32 24.25 -0.23
N CYS A 252 9.52 24.39 0.35
CA CYS A 252 10.21 23.28 1.02
C CYS A 252 9.44 22.79 2.25
N GLY A 253 8.82 23.69 3.02
CA GLY A 253 7.98 23.37 4.16
C GLY A 253 6.72 22.58 3.76
N GLU A 254 6.08 22.94 2.63
CA GLU A 254 4.97 22.16 2.10
C GLU A 254 5.39 20.76 1.71
N MET A 255 6.54 20.61 1.04
CA MET A 255 7.08 19.29 0.68
C MET A 255 7.44 18.46 1.93
N ALA A 256 8.01 19.07 2.95
CA ALA A 256 8.35 18.44 4.23
C ALA A 256 7.08 17.85 4.92
N ARG A 257 6.00 18.66 4.99
CA ARG A 257 4.71 18.20 5.50
C ARG A 257 4.11 17.07 4.66
N ALA A 258 4.20 17.19 3.34
CA ALA A 258 3.70 16.14 2.42
C ALA A 258 4.44 14.81 2.61
N ILE A 259 5.75 14.84 2.89
CA ILE A 259 6.57 13.68 3.22
C ILE A 259 6.13 13.07 4.56
N ALA A 260 6.03 13.88 5.62
CA ALA A 260 5.61 13.40 6.94
C ALA A 260 4.20 12.78 6.93
N ALA A 261 3.28 13.39 6.15
CA ALA A 261 1.92 12.89 5.98
C ALA A 261 1.81 11.61 5.14
N ASP A 262 2.86 11.27 4.38
CA ASP A 262 2.95 10.07 3.54
C ASP A 262 4.03 9.10 4.07
N GLY A 263 4.34 9.17 5.37
CA GLY A 263 5.27 8.25 6.02
C GLY A 263 4.83 6.79 5.85
N GLU A 264 5.78 5.87 5.71
CA GLU A 264 5.49 4.44 5.50
C GLU A 264 4.54 3.90 6.57
N GLY A 265 3.36 3.43 6.13
CA GLY A 265 2.33 2.91 7.01
C GLY A 265 1.66 3.93 7.94
N ALA A 266 1.94 5.22 7.79
CA ALA A 266 1.38 6.26 8.63
C ALA A 266 -0.14 6.42 8.46
N THR A 267 -0.82 6.68 9.56
CA THR A 267 -2.25 7.03 9.57
C THR A 267 -2.49 8.48 9.97
N ARG A 268 -1.50 9.12 10.62
CA ARG A 268 -1.56 10.52 11.09
C ARG A 268 -0.22 11.20 10.97
N MET A 269 -0.26 12.45 10.55
CA MET A 269 0.89 13.35 10.59
C MET A 269 0.96 14.03 11.98
N LEU A 270 2.16 14.16 12.52
CA LEU A 270 2.48 14.93 13.71
C LEU A 270 3.18 16.23 13.31
N GLU A 271 2.66 17.34 13.78
CA GLU A 271 3.37 18.62 13.75
C GLU A 271 3.69 19.05 15.17
N VAL A 272 4.96 19.28 15.47
CA VAL A 272 5.46 19.72 16.77
C VAL A 272 6.00 21.13 16.64
N VAL A 273 5.38 22.09 17.32
CA VAL A 273 5.91 23.44 17.51
C VAL A 273 6.49 23.50 18.90
N LEU A 274 7.77 23.84 19.00
CA LEU A 274 8.45 24.10 20.26
C LEU A 274 8.92 25.56 20.27
N SER A 275 8.57 26.29 21.30
CA SER A 275 8.91 27.71 21.51
C SER A 275 9.49 27.96 22.89
N GLY A 276 10.13 29.09 23.08
CA GLY A 276 10.69 29.50 24.35
C GLY A 276 11.99 28.77 24.73
N ALA A 277 12.72 28.22 23.75
CA ALA A 277 14.01 27.54 23.96
C ALA A 277 15.16 28.53 24.08
N PRO A 278 16.28 28.15 24.73
CA PRO A 278 17.43 29.04 24.95
C PRO A 278 18.23 29.36 23.68
N SER A 279 18.09 28.57 22.63
CA SER A 279 18.72 28.77 21.32
C SER A 279 17.96 28.07 20.22
N ASP A 280 18.18 28.49 18.96
CA ASP A 280 17.64 27.80 17.76
C ASP A 280 18.08 26.35 17.67
N GLU A 281 19.32 26.05 18.09
CA GLU A 281 19.83 24.68 18.09
C GLU A 281 19.05 23.79 19.08
N ALA A 282 18.83 24.31 20.31
CA ALA A 282 18.05 23.60 21.33
C ALA A 282 16.59 23.41 20.89
N ALA A 283 15.98 24.47 20.30
CA ALA A 283 14.61 24.36 19.78
C ALA A 283 14.48 23.28 18.71
N ARG A 284 15.37 23.30 17.72
CA ARG A 284 15.37 22.31 16.62
C ARG A 284 15.64 20.90 17.11
N ASP A 285 16.61 20.72 18.01
CA ASP A 285 16.96 19.40 18.54
C ASP A 285 15.82 18.78 19.34
N CYS A 286 15.23 19.54 20.26
CA CYS A 286 14.08 19.07 21.06
C CYS A 286 12.84 18.77 20.20
N ALA A 287 12.49 19.66 19.24
CA ALA A 287 11.34 19.44 18.37
C ALA A 287 11.50 18.17 17.51
N ARG A 288 12.69 17.97 16.91
CA ARG A 288 13.03 16.76 16.15
C ARG A 288 13.00 15.50 17.00
N ALA A 289 13.51 15.58 18.23
CA ALA A 289 13.51 14.45 19.15
C ALA A 289 12.10 14.02 19.51
N ILE A 290 11.18 14.97 19.72
CA ILE A 290 9.75 14.67 19.96
C ILE A 290 9.16 13.97 18.72
N ALA A 291 9.33 14.54 17.53
CA ALA A 291 8.80 13.99 16.29
C ALA A 291 9.33 12.58 15.98
N GLY A 292 10.57 12.27 16.40
CA GLY A 292 11.23 10.98 16.19
C GLY A 292 11.08 9.98 17.34
N SER A 293 10.50 10.35 18.49
CA SER A 293 10.39 9.45 19.64
C SER A 293 9.43 8.29 19.38
N PRO A 294 9.89 7.02 19.39
CA PRO A 294 9.01 5.87 19.19
C PRO A 294 7.83 5.82 20.18
N LEU A 295 8.06 6.26 21.44
CA LEU A 295 7.02 6.32 22.45
C LEU A 295 5.96 7.40 22.15
N VAL A 296 6.37 8.56 21.63
CA VAL A 296 5.44 9.62 21.21
C VAL A 296 4.66 9.14 19.99
N LYS A 297 5.33 8.57 19.00
CA LYS A 297 4.70 8.07 17.77
C LYS A 297 3.71 6.93 18.05
N ALA A 298 4.01 6.04 19.00
CA ALA A 298 3.10 4.98 19.47
C ALA A 298 1.89 5.57 20.23
N ALA A 299 2.07 6.60 21.04
CA ALA A 299 0.97 7.30 21.70
C ALA A 299 0.05 7.97 20.67
N LEU A 300 0.64 8.60 19.66
CA LEU A 300 -0.10 9.20 18.54
C LEU A 300 -0.96 8.17 17.82
N PHE A 301 -0.42 6.99 17.51
CA PHE A 301 -1.17 5.88 16.91
C PHE A 301 -2.35 5.43 17.77
N GLY A 302 -2.16 5.37 19.09
CA GLY A 302 -3.21 5.03 20.07
C GLY A 302 -4.19 6.15 20.37
N ALA A 303 -4.01 7.35 19.77
CA ALA A 303 -4.73 8.57 20.14
C ALA A 303 -4.66 8.83 21.66
N ASP A 304 -3.47 8.62 22.27
CA ASP A 304 -3.20 8.85 23.69
C ASP A 304 -2.54 10.23 23.87
N PRO A 305 -3.21 11.21 24.57
CA PRO A 305 -2.67 12.54 24.79
C PRO A 305 -1.56 12.53 25.86
N ASN A 306 -0.50 11.78 25.58
CA ASN A 306 0.58 11.47 26.54
C ASN A 306 1.62 12.61 26.60
N TRP A 307 1.26 13.74 27.24
CA TRP A 307 2.17 14.86 27.44
C TRP A 307 3.45 14.48 28.21
N GLY A 308 3.38 13.46 29.06
CA GLY A 308 4.55 12.98 29.82
C GLY A 308 5.68 12.48 28.93
N ARG A 309 5.36 11.80 27.83
CA ARG A 309 6.35 11.37 26.82
C ARG A 309 6.98 12.54 26.08
N LEU A 310 6.23 13.60 25.83
CA LEU A 310 6.72 14.82 25.19
C LEU A 310 7.77 15.48 26.08
N LEU A 311 7.44 15.78 27.34
CA LEU A 311 8.34 16.42 28.28
C LEU A 311 9.50 15.51 28.71
N ALA A 312 9.29 14.20 28.83
CA ALA A 312 10.40 13.27 29.07
C ALA A 312 11.43 13.30 27.93
N THR A 313 10.98 13.44 26.68
CA THR A 313 11.88 13.59 25.53
C THR A 313 12.65 14.90 25.57
N VAL A 314 11.98 16.03 25.88
CA VAL A 314 12.64 17.33 26.07
C VAL A 314 13.69 17.24 27.19
N GLY A 315 13.30 16.71 28.36
CA GLY A 315 14.21 16.58 29.49
C GLY A 315 15.43 15.69 29.21
N ALA A 316 15.24 14.59 28.48
CA ALA A 316 16.34 13.72 28.05
C ALA A 316 17.32 14.44 27.12
N ARG A 317 16.82 15.25 26.17
CA ARG A 317 17.66 16.06 25.26
C ARG A 317 18.38 17.18 26.04
N ALA A 318 17.65 17.93 26.87
CA ALA A 318 18.23 18.97 27.71
C ALA A 318 19.36 18.43 28.58
N GLY A 319 19.16 17.26 29.22
CA GLY A 319 20.21 16.62 30.04
C GLY A 319 21.41 16.16 29.22
N SER A 320 21.20 15.48 28.09
CA SER A 320 22.28 14.93 27.26
C SER A 320 23.11 16.00 26.53
N GLN A 321 22.52 17.15 26.20
CA GLN A 321 23.16 18.25 25.51
C GLN A 321 23.53 19.40 26.44
N HIS A 322 23.21 19.28 27.72
CA HIS A 322 23.43 20.33 28.74
C HIS A 322 22.70 21.65 28.42
N TRP A 323 21.53 21.61 27.76
CA TRP A 323 20.69 22.77 27.53
C TRP A 323 20.10 23.27 28.86
N PRO A 324 20.10 24.59 29.13
CA PRO A 324 19.49 25.18 30.32
C PRO A 324 17.96 25.26 30.19
N ILE A 325 17.32 24.09 30.05
CA ILE A 325 15.87 23.95 29.92
C ILE A 325 15.31 23.32 31.19
N ASP A 326 14.25 23.94 31.76
CA ASP A 326 13.49 23.41 32.89
C ASP A 326 12.13 22.86 32.42
N PRO A 327 12.00 21.54 32.16
CA PRO A 327 10.74 20.96 31.66
C PRO A 327 9.55 21.13 32.60
N TYR A 328 9.79 21.40 33.89
CA TYR A 328 8.71 21.61 34.86
C TYR A 328 7.97 22.93 34.67
N LYS A 329 8.58 23.90 34.02
CA LYS A 329 7.97 25.19 33.68
C LYS A 329 7.25 25.22 32.36
N ALA A 330 7.34 24.14 31.60
CA ALA A 330 6.76 24.06 30.26
C ALA A 330 5.23 24.08 30.32
N LYS A 331 4.63 24.50 29.20
CA LYS A 331 3.22 24.30 28.91
C LYS A 331 3.10 23.42 27.65
N VAL A 332 2.20 22.44 27.70
CA VAL A 332 1.96 21.54 26.58
C VAL A 332 0.51 21.59 26.17
N SER A 333 0.27 21.81 24.88
CA SER A 333 -1.05 21.75 24.29
C SER A 333 -1.07 20.71 23.14
N ILE A 334 -2.12 19.92 23.04
CA ILE A 334 -2.35 18.93 21.97
C ILE A 334 -3.70 19.27 21.33
N GLN A 335 -3.72 19.44 20.00
CA GLN A 335 -4.93 19.84 19.26
C GLN A 335 -5.62 21.08 19.87
N GLY A 336 -4.82 22.04 20.31
CA GLY A 336 -5.28 23.29 20.95
C GLY A 336 -5.77 23.13 22.40
N VAL A 337 -5.75 21.93 22.97
CA VAL A 337 -6.14 21.68 24.36
C VAL A 337 -4.90 21.63 25.25
N THR A 338 -4.82 22.49 26.27
CA THR A 338 -3.71 22.45 27.24
C THR A 338 -3.86 21.22 28.13
N VAL A 339 -2.82 20.36 28.14
CA VAL A 339 -2.80 19.10 28.89
C VAL A 339 -1.81 19.11 30.06
N TYR A 340 -0.84 20.05 30.03
CA TYR A 340 0.12 20.30 31.11
C TYR A 340 0.46 21.80 31.17
N ALA A 341 0.55 22.37 32.34
CA ALA A 341 1.00 23.74 32.55
C ALA A 341 1.56 23.92 33.97
N ALA A 342 2.68 24.66 34.06
CA ALA A 342 3.27 25.21 35.30
C ALA A 342 3.19 24.26 36.52
N THR A 343 3.86 23.09 36.44
CA THR A 343 4.03 22.12 37.52
C THR A 343 3.07 20.93 37.57
N GLY A 344 2.09 20.84 36.65
CA GLY A 344 1.19 19.69 36.73
C GLY A 344 0.26 19.49 35.52
N PRO A 345 -0.42 18.34 35.48
CA PRO A 345 -1.41 18.05 34.48
C PRO A 345 -2.61 18.98 34.62
N VAL A 346 -3.14 19.42 33.49
CA VAL A 346 -4.37 20.25 33.43
C VAL A 346 -5.56 19.31 33.13
N ASP A 347 -6.64 19.48 33.91
CA ASP A 347 -7.87 18.74 33.67
C ASP A 347 -8.52 19.13 32.34
N HIS A 348 -8.97 18.12 31.59
CA HIS A 348 -9.56 18.31 30.27
C HIS A 348 -10.46 17.13 29.91
N ASP A 349 -11.36 17.34 28.96
CA ASP A 349 -12.16 16.25 28.39
C ASP A 349 -11.29 15.32 27.54
N ARG A 350 -10.93 14.18 28.11
CA ARG A 350 -10.05 13.18 27.50
C ARG A 350 -10.68 12.53 26.26
N GLU A 351 -11.99 12.28 26.28
CA GLU A 351 -12.70 11.64 25.17
C GLU A 351 -12.76 12.60 23.96
N ALA A 352 -13.11 13.85 24.20
CA ALA A 352 -13.11 14.88 23.17
C ALA A 352 -11.72 15.10 22.58
N LEU A 353 -10.67 15.09 23.41
CA LEU A 353 -9.29 15.23 22.92
C LEU A 353 -8.84 14.00 22.13
N ARG A 354 -9.16 12.80 22.58
CA ARG A 354 -8.87 11.56 21.83
C ARG A 354 -9.59 11.53 20.48
N ALA A 355 -10.81 12.04 20.40
CA ALA A 355 -11.53 12.17 19.14
C ALA A 355 -10.79 13.09 18.16
N LYS A 356 -10.34 14.27 18.63
CA LYS A 356 -9.53 15.20 17.82
C LYS A 356 -8.19 14.59 17.39
N MET A 357 -7.54 13.80 18.24
CA MET A 357 -6.27 13.13 17.89
C MET A 357 -6.42 11.99 16.87
N ARG A 358 -7.64 11.62 16.49
CA ARG A 358 -7.89 10.69 15.38
C ARG A 358 -7.93 11.37 14.01
N GLU A 359 -7.88 12.69 13.98
CA GLU A 359 -7.77 13.45 12.72
C GLU A 359 -6.46 13.13 11.98
N PRO A 360 -6.39 13.33 10.65
CA PRO A 360 -5.20 13.04 9.85
C PRO A 360 -3.96 13.85 10.26
N ARG A 361 -4.13 14.98 10.92
CA ARG A 361 -3.06 15.84 11.45
C ARG A 361 -3.28 16.05 12.94
N VAL A 362 -2.21 15.89 13.71
CA VAL A 362 -2.17 16.16 15.14
C VAL A 362 -1.11 17.23 15.43
N ASP A 363 -1.56 18.33 16.00
CA ASP A 363 -0.72 19.47 16.36
C ASP A 363 -0.34 19.41 17.84
N VAL A 364 0.95 19.52 18.12
CA VAL A 364 1.53 19.58 19.46
C VAL A 364 2.28 20.88 19.61
N LEU A 365 1.95 21.65 20.63
CA LEU A 365 2.66 22.85 21.02
C LEU A 365 3.33 22.62 22.39
N VAL A 366 4.67 22.82 22.43
CA VAL A 366 5.46 22.80 23.66
C VAL A 366 6.04 24.19 23.86
N GLU A 367 5.56 24.91 24.88
CA GLU A 367 6.02 26.25 25.24
C GLU A 367 6.98 26.12 26.43
N LEU A 368 8.25 26.39 26.22
CA LEU A 368 9.28 26.48 27.26
C LEU A 368 9.36 27.94 27.81
N SER A 369 10.11 28.14 28.87
CA SER A 369 10.26 29.46 29.50
C SER A 369 11.73 29.89 29.60
N ASP A 370 12.60 29.33 28.77
CA ASP A 370 14.06 29.41 28.92
C ASP A 370 14.73 30.29 27.84
N GLY A 371 13.93 30.94 26.97
CA GLY A 371 14.39 31.86 25.92
C GLY A 371 13.28 32.21 24.93
N ASP A 372 13.68 32.66 23.72
CA ASP A 372 12.76 33.13 22.67
C ASP A 372 12.83 32.28 21.39
N ALA A 373 13.74 31.32 21.33
CA ALA A 373 13.94 30.53 20.13
C ALA A 373 12.80 29.53 19.91
N SER A 374 12.49 29.29 18.64
CA SER A 374 11.40 28.37 18.27
C SER A 374 11.77 27.49 17.07
N ALA A 375 11.15 26.31 16.97
CA ALA A 375 11.29 25.43 15.84
C ALA A 375 10.03 24.59 15.63
N THR A 376 9.77 24.21 14.37
CA THR A 376 8.73 23.27 14.00
C THR A 376 9.33 21.99 13.44
N ALA A 377 8.85 20.84 13.87
CA ALA A 377 9.24 19.54 13.33
C ALA A 377 8.01 18.72 12.93
N TRP A 378 8.19 17.86 11.95
CA TRP A 378 7.15 17.00 11.44
C TRP A 378 7.53 15.53 11.55
N GLY A 379 6.54 14.71 11.84
CA GLY A 379 6.65 13.25 11.88
C GLY A 379 5.32 12.58 11.56
N CYS A 380 5.23 11.31 11.86
CA CYS A 380 4.00 10.54 11.73
C CYS A 380 3.87 9.55 12.89
N ASP A 381 2.72 8.91 13.02
CA ASP A 381 2.54 7.82 13.98
C ASP A 381 3.39 6.58 13.61
N LEU A 382 3.57 5.68 14.57
CA LEU A 382 4.22 4.38 14.39
C LEU A 382 3.16 3.28 14.44
N THR A 383 2.88 2.69 13.29
CA THR A 383 1.80 1.73 13.08
C THR A 383 2.31 0.30 12.92
N TYR A 384 1.40 -0.66 12.97
CA TYR A 384 1.72 -2.05 12.61
C TYR A 384 2.07 -2.18 11.11
N ASP A 385 1.52 -1.31 10.26
CA ASP A 385 1.79 -1.36 8.81
C ASP A 385 3.20 -0.88 8.48
N TYR A 386 3.80 0.04 9.27
CA TYR A 386 5.22 0.35 9.17
C TYR A 386 6.09 -0.92 9.33
N VAL A 387 5.79 -1.72 10.36
CA VAL A 387 6.53 -2.96 10.62
C VAL A 387 6.33 -3.97 9.49
N LYS A 388 5.10 -4.12 8.97
CA LYS A 388 4.82 -5.01 7.83
C LYS A 388 5.57 -4.60 6.58
N ILE A 389 5.52 -3.31 6.19
CA ILE A 389 6.19 -2.78 5.01
C ILE A 389 7.70 -3.05 5.08
N ASN A 390 8.31 -2.78 6.24
CA ASN A 390 9.76 -2.91 6.39
C ASN A 390 10.24 -4.34 6.67
N ALA A 391 9.42 -5.19 7.28
CA ALA A 391 9.71 -6.61 7.45
C ALA A 391 9.68 -7.39 6.13
N ASP A 392 8.79 -7.00 5.22
CA ASP A 392 8.64 -7.60 3.89
C ASP A 392 9.51 -6.90 2.82
N TYR A 393 10.16 -5.78 3.17
CA TYR A 393 11.11 -5.12 2.28
C TYR A 393 12.27 -6.09 2.03
N ALA A 394 12.46 -6.46 0.76
CA ALA A 394 13.44 -7.48 0.37
C ALA A 394 14.83 -7.17 0.90
N SER A 395 15.17 -7.80 1.98
CA SER A 395 16.39 -7.57 2.74
C SER A 395 17.62 -8.26 2.15
N THR A 396 17.43 -9.14 1.15
CA THR A 396 18.56 -9.87 0.58
C THR A 396 18.54 -9.79 -0.95
N ILE A 397 19.12 -8.72 -1.46
CA ILE A 397 19.49 -8.66 -2.86
C ILE A 397 20.94 -9.14 -2.95
N PHE A 398 21.18 -10.20 -3.70
CA PHE A 398 22.52 -10.66 -3.99
C PHE A 398 22.80 -10.63 -5.51
N GLN A 399 24.03 -10.34 -5.85
CA GLN A 399 24.48 -10.37 -7.23
C GLN A 399 24.77 -11.82 -7.63
N LYS A 400 24.14 -12.29 -8.69
CA LYS A 400 24.44 -13.59 -9.29
C LYS A 400 25.81 -13.55 -9.96
N PRO A 401 26.46 -14.72 -10.17
CA PRO A 401 27.74 -14.79 -10.88
C PRO A 401 27.70 -14.22 -12.31
N ASP A 402 26.54 -14.19 -12.95
CA ASP A 402 26.29 -13.62 -14.28
C ASP A 402 26.09 -12.09 -14.27
N GLY A 403 26.23 -11.42 -13.11
CA GLY A 403 25.98 -9.99 -12.93
C GLY A 403 24.51 -9.62 -12.74
N GLY A 404 23.59 -10.57 -12.87
CA GLY A 404 22.18 -10.36 -12.60
C GLY A 404 21.90 -10.18 -11.12
N VAL A 405 20.83 -9.44 -10.80
CA VAL A 405 20.34 -9.27 -9.42
C VAL A 405 19.29 -10.33 -9.13
N ALA A 406 19.47 -11.08 -8.05
CA ALA A 406 18.44 -11.98 -7.53
C ALA A 406 17.91 -11.46 -6.18
N ARG A 407 16.62 -11.61 -6.00
CA ARG A 407 15.92 -11.34 -4.75
C ARG A 407 15.71 -12.67 -4.04
N ASP A 408 16.07 -12.77 -2.78
CA ASP A 408 15.69 -13.93 -1.97
C ASP A 408 14.26 -13.71 -1.44
N ASP A 409 13.29 -14.25 -2.14
CA ASP A 409 11.88 -14.18 -1.77
C ASP A 409 11.49 -15.19 -0.67
N ARG A 410 12.48 -15.93 -0.12
CA ARG A 410 12.21 -16.86 0.97
C ARG A 410 11.96 -16.09 2.27
N VAL A 411 10.93 -16.49 2.99
CA VAL A 411 10.51 -16.01 4.33
C VAL A 411 11.61 -16.24 5.39
N ALA A 412 12.87 -16.00 5.04
CA ALA A 412 14.03 -16.36 5.87
C ALA A 412 14.24 -15.45 7.10
N ASN A 413 13.59 -14.27 7.17
CA ASN A 413 14.01 -13.17 8.04
C ASN A 413 13.21 -12.94 9.32
N TYR A 414 12.19 -13.74 9.60
CA TYR A 414 11.58 -13.69 10.93
C TYR A 414 12.52 -14.30 11.98
N SER A 415 12.63 -13.64 13.15
CA SER A 415 13.43 -14.17 14.25
C SER A 415 13.01 -15.61 14.61
N PRO A 416 13.90 -16.47 15.09
CA PRO A 416 13.52 -17.81 15.57
C PRO A 416 12.44 -17.79 16.65
N ALA A 417 12.37 -16.71 17.44
CA ALA A 417 11.31 -16.52 18.43
C ALA A 417 9.96 -16.23 17.76
N PHE A 418 9.91 -15.35 16.76
CA PHE A 418 8.70 -15.06 16.00
C PHE A 418 8.21 -16.29 15.23
N LYS A 419 9.12 -17.02 14.55
CA LYS A 419 8.80 -18.29 13.87
C LYS A 419 8.19 -19.31 14.81
N ARG A 420 8.75 -19.44 16.03
CA ARG A 420 8.18 -20.33 17.06
C ARG A 420 6.78 -19.88 17.49
N THR A 421 6.58 -18.60 17.76
CA THR A 421 5.27 -18.06 18.17
C THR A 421 4.23 -18.32 17.10
N LEU A 422 4.54 -18.02 15.83
CA LEU A 422 3.66 -18.25 14.69
C LEU A 422 3.34 -19.75 14.53
N LEU A 423 4.35 -20.62 14.65
CA LEU A 423 4.15 -22.07 14.57
C LEU A 423 3.31 -22.60 15.72
N VAL A 424 3.53 -22.12 16.96
CA VAL A 424 2.75 -22.53 18.14
C VAL A 424 1.31 -22.06 18.01
N GLU A 425 1.07 -20.84 17.48
CA GLU A 425 -0.27 -20.35 17.19
C GLU A 425 -0.94 -21.20 16.10
N ALA A 426 -0.28 -21.42 14.97
CA ALA A 426 -0.80 -22.26 13.90
C ALA A 426 -1.09 -23.70 14.35
N LEU A 427 -0.23 -24.30 15.21
CA LEU A 427 -0.41 -25.66 15.73
C LEU A 427 -1.67 -25.82 16.58
N LYS A 428 -2.11 -24.78 17.29
CA LYS A 428 -3.39 -24.81 18.02
C LYS A 428 -4.57 -25.07 17.06
N TYR A 429 -4.58 -24.33 15.94
CA TYR A 429 -5.62 -24.45 14.93
C TYR A 429 -5.52 -25.77 14.16
N ILE A 430 -4.31 -26.18 13.78
CA ILE A 430 -4.06 -27.47 13.12
C ILE A 430 -4.60 -28.62 13.96
N SER A 431 -4.27 -28.63 15.24
CA SER A 431 -4.76 -29.67 16.19
C SER A 431 -6.29 -29.62 16.36
N ALA A 432 -6.87 -28.41 16.41
CA ALA A 432 -8.30 -28.20 16.57
C ALA A 432 -9.11 -28.58 15.31
N PHE A 433 -8.51 -28.51 14.12
CA PHE A 433 -9.20 -28.75 12.85
C PHE A 433 -8.95 -30.13 12.23
N SER A 434 -7.99 -30.88 12.76
CA SER A 434 -7.67 -32.23 12.26
C SER A 434 -8.90 -33.15 12.30
N GLY A 435 -9.16 -33.80 11.17
CA GLY A 435 -10.31 -34.71 10.98
C GLY A 435 -11.66 -34.03 10.71
N GLN A 436 -11.74 -32.68 10.79
CA GLN A 436 -12.98 -31.96 10.58
C GLN A 436 -13.24 -31.69 9.09
N ILE A 437 -14.52 -31.64 8.73
CA ILE A 437 -14.95 -31.30 7.38
C ILE A 437 -15.14 -29.79 7.26
N ALA A 438 -14.57 -29.21 6.20
CA ALA A 438 -14.79 -27.85 5.78
C ALA A 438 -15.29 -27.80 4.33
N VAL A 439 -16.44 -27.15 4.11
CA VAL A 439 -16.96 -26.93 2.76
C VAL A 439 -16.56 -25.55 2.30
N ILE A 440 -15.99 -25.45 1.11
CA ILE A 440 -15.48 -24.20 0.54
C ILE A 440 -16.22 -23.95 -0.78
N LYS A 441 -17.01 -22.90 -0.81
CA LYS A 441 -17.60 -22.41 -2.05
C LYS A 441 -16.61 -21.51 -2.78
N TYR A 442 -16.22 -21.92 -3.97
CA TYR A 442 -15.29 -21.22 -4.84
C TYR A 442 -16.00 -20.60 -6.04
N GLY A 443 -15.87 -19.29 -6.27
CA GLY A 443 -16.57 -18.63 -7.36
C GLY A 443 -16.24 -17.15 -7.50
N GLY A 444 -16.90 -16.48 -8.44
CA GLY A 444 -16.76 -15.06 -8.67
C GLY A 444 -15.36 -14.64 -9.17
N ALA A 445 -14.86 -13.54 -8.67
CA ALA A 445 -13.57 -12.94 -9.08
C ALA A 445 -12.35 -13.84 -8.80
N ALA A 446 -12.45 -14.76 -7.82
CA ALA A 446 -11.39 -15.72 -7.52
C ALA A 446 -11.08 -16.67 -8.68
N MET A 447 -12.04 -16.89 -9.60
CA MET A 447 -11.90 -17.79 -10.76
C MET A 447 -11.30 -17.11 -12.00
N VAL A 448 -11.10 -15.80 -11.99
CA VAL A 448 -10.74 -15.04 -13.21
C VAL A 448 -9.23 -14.96 -13.43
N LYS A 449 -8.44 -14.79 -12.34
CA LYS A 449 -6.99 -14.61 -12.43
C LYS A 449 -6.26 -15.92 -12.12
N GLU A 450 -5.32 -16.32 -12.98
CA GLU A 450 -4.53 -17.57 -12.79
C GLU A 450 -3.75 -17.58 -11.46
N SER A 451 -3.24 -16.42 -11.01
CA SER A 451 -2.55 -16.31 -9.71
C SER A 451 -3.46 -16.60 -8.52
N LEU A 452 -4.74 -16.21 -8.59
CA LEU A 452 -5.72 -16.48 -7.53
C LEU A 452 -6.17 -17.95 -7.54
N LYS A 453 -6.32 -18.55 -8.73
CA LYS A 453 -6.59 -19.99 -8.86
C LYS A 453 -5.43 -20.80 -8.26
N ALA A 454 -4.18 -20.41 -8.54
CA ALA A 454 -3.00 -21.06 -7.98
C ALA A 454 -2.95 -20.98 -6.45
N ALA A 455 -3.17 -19.79 -5.87
CA ALA A 455 -3.21 -19.58 -4.43
C ALA A 455 -4.35 -20.38 -3.75
N PHE A 456 -5.54 -20.41 -4.36
CA PHE A 456 -6.64 -21.24 -3.87
C PHE A 456 -6.31 -22.74 -3.84
N ALA A 457 -5.67 -23.24 -4.90
CA ALA A 457 -5.27 -24.65 -4.95
C ALA A 457 -4.19 -24.98 -3.90
N GLU A 458 -3.30 -24.05 -3.61
CA GLU A 458 -2.32 -24.16 -2.51
C GLU A 458 -3.02 -24.19 -1.15
N ASP A 459 -3.98 -23.31 -0.92
CA ASP A 459 -4.76 -23.27 0.33
C ASP A 459 -5.48 -24.59 0.58
N VAL A 460 -6.25 -25.10 -0.40
CA VAL A 460 -6.99 -26.37 -0.27
C VAL A 460 -6.04 -27.55 -0.02
N THR A 461 -4.92 -27.57 -0.73
CA THR A 461 -3.90 -28.63 -0.55
C THR A 461 -3.29 -28.58 0.85
N LEU A 462 -2.99 -27.38 1.35
CA LEU A 462 -2.45 -27.18 2.69
C LEU A 462 -3.47 -27.59 3.76
N LEU A 463 -4.75 -27.20 3.62
CA LEU A 463 -5.83 -27.63 4.51
C LEU A 463 -5.91 -29.15 4.63
N LYS A 464 -5.83 -29.84 3.50
CA LYS A 464 -5.78 -31.30 3.50
C LYS A 464 -4.57 -31.86 4.22
N ARG A 465 -3.37 -31.31 3.95
CA ARG A 465 -2.10 -31.77 4.58
C ARG A 465 -2.08 -31.58 6.09
N VAL A 466 -2.75 -30.54 6.60
CA VAL A 466 -2.89 -30.33 8.04
C VAL A 466 -4.03 -31.13 8.68
N GLY A 467 -4.68 -32.01 7.92
CA GLY A 467 -5.65 -32.99 8.43
C GLY A 467 -7.11 -32.56 8.34
N LEU A 468 -7.45 -31.38 7.76
CA LEU A 468 -8.82 -31.07 7.41
C LEU A 468 -9.30 -31.98 6.25
N LYS A 469 -10.61 -32.14 6.17
CA LYS A 469 -11.30 -32.82 5.06
C LYS A 469 -12.03 -31.77 4.20
N PRO A 470 -11.34 -31.12 3.23
CA PRO A 470 -11.97 -30.07 2.42
C PRO A 470 -12.89 -30.67 1.35
N VAL A 471 -14.04 -30.04 1.14
CA VAL A 471 -14.95 -30.24 0.02
C VAL A 471 -15.09 -28.92 -0.72
N VAL A 472 -14.89 -28.92 -2.02
CA VAL A 472 -15.00 -27.72 -2.85
C VAL A 472 -16.29 -27.77 -3.64
N VAL A 473 -17.10 -26.71 -3.56
CA VAL A 473 -18.25 -26.48 -4.44
C VAL A 473 -17.93 -25.25 -5.28
N HIS A 474 -17.93 -25.37 -6.61
CA HIS A 474 -17.55 -24.25 -7.45
C HIS A 474 -18.73 -23.62 -8.20
N GLY A 475 -18.60 -22.35 -8.53
CA GLY A 475 -19.47 -21.66 -9.47
C GLY A 475 -18.90 -21.69 -10.90
N GLY A 476 -19.41 -20.83 -11.78
CA GLY A 476 -18.93 -20.74 -13.16
C GLY A 476 -19.67 -19.70 -14.00
N ALA A 477 -20.40 -18.78 -13.37
CA ALA A 477 -21.23 -17.79 -14.08
C ALA A 477 -20.48 -16.97 -15.15
N PRO A 478 -19.25 -16.49 -14.93
CA PRO A 478 -18.51 -15.76 -15.97
C PRO A 478 -18.19 -16.61 -17.19
N GLU A 479 -17.81 -17.87 -16.99
CA GLU A 479 -17.44 -18.76 -18.09
C GLU A 479 -18.68 -19.26 -18.86
N ILE A 480 -19.81 -19.46 -18.17
CA ILE A 480 -21.09 -19.75 -18.80
C ILE A 480 -21.50 -18.58 -19.70
N THR A 481 -21.49 -17.33 -19.18
CA THR A 481 -21.85 -16.14 -19.94
C THR A 481 -20.98 -16.01 -21.20
N LYS A 482 -19.67 -16.10 -21.06
CA LYS A 482 -18.71 -16.04 -22.17
C LYS A 482 -18.94 -17.13 -23.21
N THR A 483 -19.31 -18.35 -22.78
CA THR A 483 -19.56 -19.47 -23.70
C THR A 483 -20.87 -19.29 -24.43
N LEU A 484 -21.94 -18.86 -23.75
CA LEU A 484 -23.23 -18.55 -24.39
C LEU A 484 -23.10 -17.42 -25.42
N GLU A 485 -22.41 -16.33 -25.08
CA GLU A 485 -22.15 -15.22 -26.00
C GLU A 485 -21.40 -15.68 -27.27
N ARG A 486 -20.42 -16.57 -27.13
CA ARG A 486 -19.69 -17.15 -28.28
C ARG A 486 -20.58 -18.03 -29.17
N LEU A 487 -21.65 -18.59 -28.61
CA LEU A 487 -22.64 -19.35 -29.33
C LEU A 487 -23.80 -18.52 -29.87
N GLY A 488 -23.76 -17.18 -29.64
CA GLY A 488 -24.80 -16.24 -30.08
C GLY A 488 -26.01 -16.18 -29.16
N GLU A 489 -25.95 -16.83 -27.99
CA GLU A 489 -27.00 -16.83 -26.99
C GLU A 489 -26.83 -15.73 -25.95
N ARG A 490 -27.94 -15.21 -25.42
CA ARG A 490 -27.92 -14.20 -24.36
C ARG A 490 -28.27 -14.80 -23.01
N SER A 491 -27.57 -14.34 -21.96
CA SER A 491 -27.90 -14.67 -20.57
C SER A 491 -28.92 -13.69 -20.03
N GLU A 492 -30.02 -14.18 -19.52
CA GLU A 492 -31.03 -13.41 -18.78
C GLU A 492 -30.98 -13.80 -17.31
N PHE A 493 -31.24 -12.82 -16.42
CA PHE A 493 -31.22 -13.01 -14.97
C PHE A 493 -32.49 -12.44 -14.34
N VAL A 494 -32.96 -13.10 -13.27
CA VAL A 494 -33.99 -12.61 -12.35
C VAL A 494 -33.46 -12.78 -10.94
N ASP A 495 -33.37 -11.69 -10.20
CA ASP A 495 -32.82 -11.66 -8.82
C ASP A 495 -31.48 -12.42 -8.69
N ASP A 496 -30.56 -12.14 -9.60
CA ASP A 496 -29.24 -12.79 -9.73
C ASP A 496 -29.25 -14.29 -10.05
N LEU A 497 -30.42 -14.88 -10.30
CA LEU A 497 -30.56 -16.24 -10.81
C LEU A 497 -30.65 -16.25 -12.35
N ARG A 498 -29.84 -17.08 -13.01
CA ARG A 498 -29.84 -17.20 -14.46
C ARG A 498 -31.07 -17.97 -14.93
N ILE A 499 -31.84 -17.39 -15.85
CA ILE A 499 -32.87 -18.14 -16.58
C ILE A 499 -32.17 -19.17 -17.46
N THR A 500 -32.49 -20.47 -17.26
CA THR A 500 -31.83 -21.56 -17.94
C THR A 500 -32.88 -22.35 -18.77
N ASN A 501 -33.03 -21.95 -20.04
CA ASN A 501 -33.89 -22.68 -20.97
C ASN A 501 -33.23 -24.02 -21.43
N THR A 502 -33.93 -24.82 -22.22
CA THR A 502 -33.45 -26.14 -22.67
C THR A 502 -32.17 -26.04 -23.51
N ALA A 503 -32.03 -25.03 -24.35
CA ALA A 503 -30.83 -24.82 -25.17
C ALA A 503 -29.62 -24.42 -24.31
N ASN A 504 -29.83 -23.53 -23.34
CA ASN A 504 -28.78 -23.04 -22.45
C ASN A 504 -28.36 -24.11 -21.41
N LEU A 505 -29.27 -25.03 -21.01
CA LEU A 505 -28.97 -26.06 -20.02
C LEU A 505 -27.80 -26.95 -20.44
N ALA A 506 -27.75 -27.35 -21.69
CA ALA A 506 -26.65 -28.20 -22.20
C ALA A 506 -25.31 -27.48 -22.13
N VAL A 507 -25.30 -26.17 -22.45
CA VAL A 507 -24.08 -25.33 -22.34
C VAL A 507 -23.68 -25.15 -20.88
N VAL A 508 -24.65 -24.88 -20.01
CA VAL A 508 -24.39 -24.71 -18.55
C VAL A 508 -23.78 -25.99 -17.97
N GLU A 509 -24.33 -27.14 -18.29
CA GLU A 509 -23.82 -28.44 -17.83
C GLU A 509 -22.41 -28.71 -18.36
N MET A 510 -22.18 -28.52 -19.66
CA MET A 510 -20.88 -28.70 -20.31
C MET A 510 -19.79 -27.77 -19.66
N VAL A 511 -20.13 -26.52 -19.42
CA VAL A 511 -19.20 -25.58 -18.82
C VAL A 511 -18.92 -25.91 -17.36
N LEU A 512 -19.95 -26.13 -16.56
CA LEU A 512 -19.80 -26.42 -15.14
C LEU A 512 -19.11 -27.74 -14.87
N SER A 513 -19.65 -28.84 -15.41
CA SER A 513 -19.18 -30.19 -15.11
C SER A 513 -17.98 -30.63 -15.97
N GLY A 514 -17.88 -30.12 -17.21
CA GLY A 514 -16.74 -30.40 -18.10
C GLY A 514 -15.58 -29.44 -17.91
N LYS A 515 -15.77 -28.17 -18.23
CA LYS A 515 -14.65 -27.23 -18.29
C LYS A 515 -14.16 -26.78 -16.92
N VAL A 516 -15.02 -26.11 -16.16
CA VAL A 516 -14.62 -25.46 -14.89
C VAL A 516 -14.21 -26.49 -13.84
N ASN A 517 -14.99 -27.57 -13.72
CA ASN A 517 -14.71 -28.64 -12.78
C ASN A 517 -13.36 -29.30 -13.08
N GLN A 518 -13.12 -29.70 -14.33
CA GLN A 518 -11.88 -30.38 -14.72
C GLN A 518 -10.64 -29.48 -14.65
N GLU A 519 -10.75 -28.18 -14.95
CA GLU A 519 -9.67 -27.23 -14.75
C GLU A 519 -9.28 -27.14 -13.26
N LEU A 520 -10.25 -27.10 -12.36
CA LEU A 520 -10.02 -27.05 -10.93
C LEU A 520 -9.38 -28.34 -10.39
N VAL A 521 -9.88 -29.48 -10.84
CA VAL A 521 -9.35 -30.80 -10.49
C VAL A 521 -7.90 -30.98 -10.94
N ALA A 522 -7.60 -30.57 -12.17
CA ALA A 522 -6.24 -30.60 -12.70
C ALA A 522 -5.30 -29.69 -11.88
N LEU A 523 -5.76 -28.49 -11.54
CA LEU A 523 -4.99 -27.52 -10.75
C LEU A 523 -4.67 -28.02 -9.32
N LEU A 524 -5.64 -28.66 -8.67
CA LEU A 524 -5.47 -29.25 -7.33
C LEU A 524 -4.56 -30.50 -7.41
N ASN A 525 -4.72 -31.34 -8.41
CA ASN A 525 -3.92 -32.56 -8.57
C ASN A 525 -2.47 -32.28 -8.98
N ALA A 526 -2.21 -31.15 -9.67
CA ALA A 526 -0.84 -30.67 -9.91
C ALA A 526 -0.09 -30.34 -8.61
N ARG A 527 -0.79 -30.29 -7.47
CA ARG A 527 -0.26 -30.04 -6.11
C ARG A 527 -0.44 -31.23 -5.16
N ASP A 528 -0.73 -32.42 -5.70
CA ASP A 528 -0.96 -33.66 -4.96
C ASP A 528 -2.16 -33.60 -3.98
N ALA A 529 -3.18 -32.81 -4.29
CA ALA A 529 -4.36 -32.72 -3.44
C ALA A 529 -5.23 -33.99 -3.48
N GLY A 530 -5.11 -34.85 -4.51
CA GLY A 530 -5.98 -36.01 -4.70
C GLY A 530 -7.42 -35.56 -4.92
N ALA A 531 -7.65 -34.60 -5.80
CA ALA A 531 -8.95 -34.05 -6.10
C ALA A 531 -9.74 -34.98 -7.08
N VAL A 532 -11.05 -35.12 -6.84
CA VAL A 532 -11.98 -35.83 -7.67
C VAL A 532 -13.12 -34.92 -8.09
N GLY A 533 -13.29 -34.73 -9.40
CA GLY A 533 -14.37 -33.93 -9.98
C GLY A 533 -15.68 -34.70 -10.00
N LEU A 534 -16.75 -34.06 -9.56
CA LEU A 534 -18.10 -34.61 -9.48
C LEU A 534 -19.11 -33.60 -10.02
N SER A 535 -20.06 -34.10 -10.77
CA SER A 535 -21.34 -33.43 -10.96
C SER A 535 -22.27 -33.83 -9.79
N GLY A 536 -23.17 -32.95 -9.38
CA GLY A 536 -24.21 -33.34 -8.43
C GLY A 536 -25.09 -34.49 -8.92
N LYS A 537 -25.03 -34.85 -10.19
CA LYS A 537 -25.72 -36.01 -10.78
C LYS A 537 -25.01 -37.35 -10.48
N ASP A 538 -23.66 -37.32 -10.29
CA ASP A 538 -22.87 -38.54 -10.06
C ASP A 538 -23.25 -39.21 -8.75
N GLY A 539 -23.59 -40.47 -8.79
CA GLY A 539 -24.06 -41.20 -7.61
C GLY A 539 -25.30 -40.58 -6.95
N GLN A 540 -26.09 -39.81 -7.71
CA GLN A 540 -27.23 -39.03 -7.21
C GLN A 540 -26.80 -38.10 -6.03
N LEU A 541 -25.63 -37.50 -6.18
CA LEU A 541 -25.00 -36.71 -5.13
C LEU A 541 -25.89 -35.55 -4.67
N VAL A 542 -26.48 -34.81 -5.62
CA VAL A 542 -27.41 -33.72 -5.35
C VAL A 542 -28.72 -33.98 -6.12
N ARG A 543 -29.80 -34.16 -5.40
CA ARG A 543 -31.14 -34.13 -5.96
C ARG A 543 -31.77 -32.78 -5.77
N ALA A 544 -32.51 -32.30 -6.78
CA ALA A 544 -33.13 -30.99 -6.75
C ALA A 544 -34.57 -31.06 -7.29
N ARG A 545 -35.37 -30.08 -6.86
CA ARG A 545 -36.70 -29.83 -7.44
C ARG A 545 -36.62 -28.54 -8.27
N LYS A 546 -37.53 -28.43 -9.26
CA LYS A 546 -37.63 -27.19 -10.03
C LYS A 546 -37.96 -26.01 -9.09
N LEU A 547 -37.18 -24.92 -9.17
CA LEU A 547 -37.36 -23.77 -8.32
C LEU A 547 -38.62 -22.99 -8.71
N ALA A 548 -39.55 -22.83 -7.76
CA ALA A 548 -40.69 -21.92 -7.87
C ALA A 548 -40.26 -20.53 -7.38
N HIS A 549 -40.05 -19.58 -8.29
CA HIS A 549 -39.57 -18.25 -7.94
C HIS A 549 -40.70 -17.39 -7.35
N GLU A 550 -40.40 -16.58 -6.31
CA GLU A 550 -41.35 -15.73 -5.60
C GLU A 550 -42.11 -14.76 -6.52
N SER A 551 -41.47 -14.32 -7.62
CA SER A 551 -42.11 -13.46 -8.63
C SER A 551 -43.12 -14.18 -9.55
N GLY A 552 -43.28 -15.51 -9.44
CA GLY A 552 -44.10 -16.33 -10.32
C GLY A 552 -43.50 -16.53 -11.72
N ARG A 553 -42.30 -16.05 -12.02
CA ARG A 553 -41.61 -16.15 -13.29
C ARG A 553 -40.97 -17.55 -13.43
N ASP A 554 -41.18 -18.21 -14.57
CA ASP A 554 -40.50 -19.49 -14.84
C ASP A 554 -39.02 -19.23 -15.18
N LEU A 555 -38.13 -19.80 -14.37
CA LEU A 555 -36.69 -19.70 -14.57
C LEU A 555 -36.12 -20.84 -15.45
N GLY A 556 -36.98 -21.68 -16.03
CA GLY A 556 -36.59 -22.83 -16.81
C GLY A 556 -36.05 -23.98 -15.96
N TRP A 557 -34.88 -24.50 -16.32
CA TRP A 557 -34.23 -25.63 -15.64
C TRP A 557 -33.37 -25.24 -14.45
N VAL A 558 -33.86 -24.30 -13.62
CA VAL A 558 -33.27 -23.92 -12.37
C VAL A 558 -33.89 -24.70 -11.22
N GLY A 559 -33.06 -25.22 -10.35
CA GLY A 559 -33.50 -26.07 -9.22
C GLY A 559 -33.10 -25.49 -7.86
N GLU A 560 -33.79 -25.99 -6.83
CA GLU A 560 -33.40 -25.90 -5.42
C GLU A 560 -33.03 -27.29 -4.89
N VAL A 561 -32.05 -27.35 -3.98
CA VAL A 561 -31.58 -28.65 -3.46
C VAL A 561 -32.67 -29.32 -2.62
N ALA A 562 -32.99 -30.57 -2.92
CA ALA A 562 -33.93 -31.41 -2.17
C ALA A 562 -33.22 -32.36 -1.20
N SER A 563 -32.10 -32.95 -1.62
CA SER A 563 -31.29 -33.84 -0.78
C SER A 563 -29.85 -33.95 -1.30
N VAL A 564 -28.93 -34.34 -0.41
CA VAL A 564 -27.52 -34.59 -0.72
C VAL A 564 -27.13 -35.98 -0.24
N ASN A 565 -26.46 -36.79 -1.10
CA ASN A 565 -25.90 -38.08 -0.76
C ASN A 565 -24.60 -37.93 0.05
N ALA A 566 -24.75 -37.71 1.36
CA ALA A 566 -23.62 -37.49 2.27
C ALA A 566 -22.75 -38.76 2.42
N GLU A 567 -23.30 -39.95 2.26
CA GLU A 567 -22.56 -41.22 2.38
C GLU A 567 -21.49 -41.34 1.29
N PHE A 568 -21.85 -40.99 0.06
CA PHE A 568 -20.93 -40.99 -1.07
C PHE A 568 -19.76 -40.00 -0.84
N LEU A 569 -20.04 -38.81 -0.34
CA LEU A 569 -18.98 -37.82 -0.02
C LEU A 569 -18.08 -38.28 1.14
N ARG A 570 -18.68 -38.85 2.22
CA ARG A 570 -17.90 -39.37 3.34
C ARG A 570 -16.95 -40.49 2.90
N MET A 571 -17.40 -41.39 2.05
CA MET A 571 -16.56 -42.47 1.48
C MET A 571 -15.32 -41.87 0.77
N LEU A 572 -15.47 -40.82 -0.03
CA LEU A 572 -14.35 -40.17 -0.71
C LEU A 572 -13.40 -39.48 0.27
N LEU A 573 -13.96 -38.76 1.24
CA LEU A 573 -13.17 -38.05 2.26
C LEU A 573 -12.38 -39.04 3.15
N ASP A 574 -12.93 -40.16 3.49
CA ASP A 574 -12.27 -41.20 4.30
C ASP A 574 -11.18 -41.93 3.52
N LYS A 575 -11.24 -41.96 2.21
CA LYS A 575 -10.17 -42.40 1.33
C LYS A 575 -9.13 -41.32 1.03
N GLY A 576 -9.29 -40.14 1.61
CA GLY A 576 -8.36 -39.05 1.45
C GLY A 576 -8.47 -38.26 0.14
N TYR A 577 -9.58 -38.35 -0.56
CA TYR A 577 -9.84 -37.52 -1.74
C TYR A 577 -10.44 -36.16 -1.35
N VAL A 578 -10.29 -35.19 -2.23
CA VAL A 578 -10.91 -33.86 -2.15
C VAL A 578 -12.04 -33.81 -3.20
N PRO A 579 -13.31 -33.92 -2.81
CA PRO A 579 -14.42 -33.77 -3.73
C PRO A 579 -14.50 -32.33 -4.27
N VAL A 580 -14.63 -32.19 -5.60
CA VAL A 580 -14.83 -30.91 -6.31
C VAL A 580 -16.18 -31.02 -7.04
N ILE A 581 -17.19 -30.31 -6.54
CA ILE A 581 -18.59 -30.50 -6.94
C ILE A 581 -19.02 -29.35 -7.85
N SER A 582 -19.53 -29.68 -9.04
CA SER A 582 -20.25 -28.72 -9.87
C SER A 582 -21.73 -28.64 -9.46
N PRO A 583 -22.36 -27.45 -9.51
CA PRO A 583 -23.73 -27.27 -9.04
C PRO A 583 -24.79 -27.67 -10.08
N MET A 584 -24.62 -28.85 -10.66
CA MET A 584 -25.64 -29.55 -11.45
C MET A 584 -26.30 -30.61 -10.60
N ALA A 585 -27.59 -30.72 -10.68
CA ALA A 585 -28.36 -31.68 -9.87
C ALA A 585 -29.28 -32.57 -10.72
N LEU A 586 -29.72 -33.68 -10.14
CA LEU A 586 -30.67 -34.61 -10.73
C LEU A 586 -32.07 -34.26 -10.24
N GLY A 587 -33.00 -34.01 -11.15
CA GLY A 587 -34.41 -33.83 -10.85
C GLY A 587 -35.14 -35.15 -10.67
N ASP A 588 -36.38 -35.11 -10.17
CA ASP A 588 -37.17 -36.30 -9.85
C ASP A 588 -37.53 -37.18 -11.07
N GLU A 589 -37.57 -36.60 -12.25
CA GLU A 589 -37.82 -37.28 -13.51
C GLU A 589 -36.53 -37.65 -14.27
N GLY A 590 -35.38 -37.50 -13.61
CA GLY A 590 -34.05 -37.77 -14.20
C GLY A 590 -33.48 -36.64 -15.04
N GLN A 591 -34.14 -35.51 -15.10
CA GLN A 591 -33.67 -34.30 -15.82
C GLN A 591 -32.54 -33.61 -15.08
N SER A 592 -31.69 -32.90 -15.84
CA SER A 592 -30.66 -32.00 -15.26
C SER A 592 -31.27 -30.70 -14.78
N LEU A 593 -30.87 -30.26 -13.60
CA LEU A 593 -31.20 -28.95 -13.05
C LEU A 593 -29.92 -28.20 -12.70
N SER A 594 -29.86 -26.90 -13.06
CA SER A 594 -28.81 -26.02 -12.63
C SER A 594 -29.19 -25.38 -11.28
N VAL A 595 -28.35 -25.54 -10.28
CA VAL A 595 -28.62 -25.04 -8.91
C VAL A 595 -27.65 -23.94 -8.56
N ASN A 596 -28.05 -23.04 -7.66
CA ASN A 596 -27.13 -22.00 -7.13
C ASN A 596 -26.00 -22.66 -6.34
N ALA A 597 -24.75 -22.35 -6.69
CA ALA A 597 -23.58 -22.95 -6.03
C ALA A 597 -23.48 -22.61 -4.52
N ASP A 598 -24.04 -21.47 -4.08
CA ASP A 598 -24.09 -21.10 -2.65
C ASP A 598 -25.06 -22.02 -1.90
N ASP A 599 -26.21 -22.38 -2.51
CA ASP A 599 -27.16 -23.31 -1.96
C ASP A 599 -26.58 -24.72 -1.91
N VAL A 600 -26.01 -25.23 -3.02
CA VAL A 600 -25.34 -26.54 -3.01
C VAL A 600 -24.28 -26.63 -1.91
N ALA A 601 -23.46 -25.59 -1.74
CA ALA A 601 -22.43 -25.56 -0.70
C ALA A 601 -23.03 -25.59 0.72
N ALA A 602 -24.11 -24.86 0.96
CA ALA A 602 -24.82 -24.86 2.24
C ALA A 602 -25.41 -26.25 2.55
N GLN A 603 -26.13 -26.87 1.60
CA GLN A 603 -26.77 -28.16 1.78
C GLN A 603 -25.75 -29.29 1.90
N VAL A 604 -24.64 -29.23 1.16
CA VAL A 604 -23.52 -30.18 1.33
C VAL A 604 -22.91 -30.05 2.71
N ALA A 605 -22.72 -28.82 3.21
CA ALA A 605 -22.17 -28.58 4.55
C ALA A 605 -23.11 -29.15 5.64
N VAL A 606 -24.40 -28.92 5.53
CA VAL A 606 -25.42 -29.47 6.45
C VAL A 606 -25.43 -31.03 6.41
N ALA A 607 -25.49 -31.61 5.23
CA ALA A 607 -25.58 -33.08 5.07
C ALA A 607 -24.33 -33.82 5.59
N LEU A 608 -23.16 -33.19 5.47
CA LEU A 608 -21.91 -33.74 5.99
C LEU A 608 -21.70 -33.49 7.48
N GLY A 609 -22.47 -32.61 8.11
CA GLY A 609 -22.21 -32.11 9.45
C GLY A 609 -20.88 -31.31 9.49
N ALA A 610 -20.62 -30.53 8.46
CA ALA A 610 -19.39 -29.76 8.36
C ALA A 610 -19.31 -28.72 9.48
N ARG A 611 -18.15 -28.62 10.09
CA ARG A 611 -17.94 -27.62 11.16
C ARG A 611 -17.85 -26.22 10.60
N LYS A 612 -17.34 -26.09 9.39
CA LYS A 612 -17.11 -24.80 8.74
C LYS A 612 -17.65 -24.80 7.31
N LEU A 613 -18.30 -23.68 6.95
CA LEU A 613 -18.66 -23.37 5.58
C LEU A 613 -17.96 -22.04 5.22
N ILE A 614 -17.27 -21.98 4.09
CA ILE A 614 -16.48 -20.85 3.66
C ILE A 614 -16.98 -20.40 2.29
N TYR A 615 -17.42 -19.16 2.18
CA TYR A 615 -17.78 -18.52 0.92
C TYR A 615 -16.67 -17.59 0.46
N LEU A 616 -16.04 -17.89 -0.69
CA LEU A 616 -15.18 -16.94 -1.37
C LEU A 616 -16.02 -16.07 -2.31
N THR A 617 -15.93 -14.75 -2.16
CA THR A 617 -16.75 -13.76 -2.85
C THR A 617 -15.88 -12.67 -3.48
N ASP A 618 -16.52 -11.76 -4.21
CA ASP A 618 -15.92 -10.58 -4.84
C ASP A 618 -16.00 -9.31 -3.98
N VAL A 619 -16.38 -9.45 -2.72
CA VAL A 619 -16.42 -8.39 -1.71
C VAL A 619 -15.64 -8.80 -0.47
N PRO A 620 -15.17 -7.85 0.37
CA PRO A 620 -14.36 -8.16 1.56
C PRO A 620 -15.07 -9.07 2.58
N GLY A 621 -16.41 -9.09 2.57
CA GLY A 621 -17.28 -9.77 3.52
C GLY A 621 -18.64 -9.11 3.56
N ILE A 622 -19.36 -9.23 4.69
CA ILE A 622 -20.60 -8.50 4.93
C ILE A 622 -20.25 -7.09 5.38
N LEU A 623 -20.81 -6.08 4.70
CA LEU A 623 -20.58 -4.65 5.00
C LEU A 623 -21.72 -4.08 5.86
N GLU A 624 -21.44 -3.06 6.65
CA GLU A 624 -22.47 -2.37 7.46
C GLU A 624 -23.53 -1.72 6.59
N SER A 625 -23.11 -1.13 5.47
CA SER A 625 -23.98 -0.62 4.41
C SER A 625 -23.32 -0.85 3.05
N ALA A 626 -24.03 -1.48 2.13
CA ALA A 626 -23.50 -1.69 0.77
C ALA A 626 -23.69 -0.45 -0.10
N PRO A 627 -22.73 -0.08 -0.99
CA PRO A 627 -21.49 -0.81 -1.30
C PRO A 627 -20.26 -0.40 -0.49
N ASP A 628 -20.26 0.71 0.28
CA ASP A 628 -19.09 1.41 0.79
C ASP A 628 -18.96 1.39 2.33
N GLY A 629 -19.73 0.53 3.02
CA GLY A 629 -19.70 0.41 4.48
C GLY A 629 -18.45 -0.32 5.01
N GLU A 630 -18.19 -0.17 6.31
CA GLU A 630 -17.14 -0.92 6.99
C GLU A 630 -17.42 -2.43 7.02
N LEU A 631 -16.36 -3.23 7.05
CA LEU A 631 -16.45 -4.68 7.14
C LEU A 631 -16.97 -5.12 8.52
N VAL A 632 -18.07 -5.83 8.55
CA VAL A 632 -18.58 -6.49 9.76
C VAL A 632 -17.77 -7.74 10.01
N ARG A 633 -16.90 -7.73 11.01
CA ARG A 633 -15.98 -8.85 11.27
C ARG A 633 -16.67 -10.06 11.88
N GLN A 634 -17.68 -9.84 12.69
CA GLN A 634 -18.47 -10.91 13.29
C GLN A 634 -19.94 -10.49 13.39
N VAL A 635 -20.83 -11.42 13.10
CA VAL A 635 -22.28 -11.20 13.15
C VAL A 635 -22.95 -12.50 13.59
N THR A 636 -24.03 -12.39 14.37
CA THR A 636 -24.87 -13.54 14.71
C THR A 636 -25.91 -13.80 13.62
N ALA A 637 -26.48 -14.99 13.61
CA ALA A 637 -27.60 -15.32 12.70
C ALA A 637 -28.77 -14.35 12.85
N GLU A 638 -29.13 -14.01 14.09
CA GLU A 638 -30.19 -13.04 14.40
C GLU A 638 -29.89 -11.62 13.87
N ASP A 639 -28.64 -11.16 14.03
CA ASP A 639 -28.23 -9.88 13.47
C ASP A 639 -28.24 -9.88 11.93
N LEU A 640 -27.81 -11.00 11.32
CA LEU A 640 -27.85 -11.14 9.86
C LEU A 640 -29.28 -11.10 9.33
N GLU A 641 -30.21 -11.77 10.01
CA GLU A 641 -31.64 -11.78 9.68
C GLU A 641 -32.23 -10.36 9.74
N ARG A 642 -31.99 -9.64 10.83
CA ARG A 642 -32.40 -8.24 10.98
C ARG A 642 -31.84 -7.33 9.87
N ARG A 643 -30.59 -7.55 9.46
CA ARG A 643 -29.95 -6.81 8.36
C ARG A 643 -30.59 -7.10 7.00
N ILE A 644 -31.02 -8.33 6.76
CA ILE A 644 -31.76 -8.72 5.55
C ILE A 644 -33.12 -8.01 5.52
N GLU A 645 -33.85 -8.02 6.64
CA GLU A 645 -35.16 -7.37 6.78
C GLU A 645 -35.08 -5.84 6.65
N ALA A 646 -34.03 -5.23 7.21
CA ALA A 646 -33.75 -3.82 7.11
C ALA A 646 -33.27 -3.38 5.70
N GLY A 647 -33.06 -4.32 4.77
CA GLY A 647 -32.58 -4.02 3.42
C GLY A 647 -31.11 -3.59 3.32
N SER A 648 -30.32 -3.75 4.38
CA SER A 648 -28.88 -3.43 4.41
C SER A 648 -28.06 -4.45 3.60
N VAL A 649 -28.58 -5.65 3.39
CA VAL A 649 -27.96 -6.72 2.59
C VAL A 649 -28.64 -6.72 1.22
N VAL A 650 -27.89 -6.38 0.16
CA VAL A 650 -28.45 -6.16 -1.18
C VAL A 650 -27.93 -7.16 -2.21
N ARG A 651 -28.69 -7.33 -3.31
CA ARG A 651 -28.36 -8.17 -4.48
C ARG A 651 -27.89 -9.58 -4.13
N GLY A 652 -26.86 -10.12 -4.81
CA GLY A 652 -26.34 -11.48 -4.63
C GLY A 652 -25.92 -11.85 -3.21
N MET A 653 -25.65 -10.87 -2.35
CA MET A 653 -25.39 -11.09 -0.93
C MET A 653 -26.67 -11.54 -0.17
N LYS A 654 -27.88 -11.14 -0.61
CA LYS A 654 -29.15 -11.55 0.01
C LYS A 654 -29.40 -13.05 -0.13
N ILE A 655 -29.14 -13.61 -1.32
CA ILE A 655 -29.25 -15.07 -1.57
C ILE A 655 -28.23 -15.81 -0.68
N LYS A 656 -26.98 -15.35 -0.70
CA LYS A 656 -25.91 -15.89 0.12
C LYS A 656 -26.24 -15.85 1.62
N ALA A 657 -26.77 -14.75 2.11
CA ALA A 657 -27.15 -14.59 3.51
C ALA A 657 -28.28 -15.57 3.92
N ARG A 658 -29.24 -15.81 3.04
CA ARG A 658 -30.27 -16.86 3.26
C ARG A 658 -29.64 -18.27 3.31
N CYS A 659 -28.68 -18.58 2.43
CA CYS A 659 -27.95 -19.85 2.46
C CYS A 659 -27.13 -20.00 3.75
N ILE A 660 -26.53 -18.90 4.26
CA ILE A 660 -25.78 -18.88 5.52
C ILE A 660 -26.72 -19.21 6.69
N LEU A 661 -27.86 -18.52 6.78
CA LEU A 661 -28.86 -18.78 7.83
C LEU A 661 -29.37 -20.22 7.79
N GLY A 662 -29.67 -20.75 6.59
CA GLY A 662 -30.05 -22.15 6.39
C GLY A 662 -28.97 -23.12 6.86
N ALA A 663 -27.71 -22.85 6.56
CA ALA A 663 -26.58 -23.70 6.98
C ALA A 663 -26.41 -23.69 8.52
N LEU A 664 -26.49 -22.54 9.16
CA LEU A 664 -26.43 -22.42 10.62
C LEU A 664 -27.62 -23.12 11.32
N ALA A 665 -28.84 -22.94 10.80
CA ALA A 665 -30.03 -23.66 11.28
C ALA A 665 -29.87 -25.16 11.11
N GLY A 666 -29.28 -25.64 9.99
CA GLY A 666 -28.98 -27.04 9.70
C GLY A 666 -27.82 -27.65 10.50
N GLY A 667 -27.15 -26.88 11.39
CA GLY A 667 -26.16 -27.41 12.32
C GLY A 667 -24.69 -27.06 12.01
N VAL A 668 -24.41 -26.34 10.94
CA VAL A 668 -23.05 -25.79 10.71
C VAL A 668 -22.70 -24.83 11.84
N GLU A 669 -21.51 -24.96 12.44
CA GLU A 669 -21.14 -24.16 13.60
C GLU A 669 -20.72 -22.73 13.21
N ARG A 670 -19.99 -22.59 12.13
CA ARG A 670 -19.39 -21.30 11.69
C ARG A 670 -19.45 -21.18 10.18
N VAL A 671 -19.86 -20.00 9.73
CA VAL A 671 -19.81 -19.65 8.32
C VAL A 671 -18.92 -18.44 8.12
N HIS A 672 -18.00 -18.52 7.17
CA HIS A 672 -17.04 -17.45 6.85
C HIS A 672 -17.34 -16.89 5.46
N VAL A 673 -17.33 -15.57 5.34
CA VAL A 673 -17.47 -14.85 4.07
C VAL A 673 -16.17 -14.07 3.82
N LEU A 674 -15.43 -14.46 2.78
CA LEU A 674 -14.06 -14.01 2.53
C LEU A 674 -13.88 -13.36 1.16
N ASP A 675 -12.94 -12.43 1.05
CA ASP A 675 -12.55 -11.82 -0.22
C ASP A 675 -11.73 -12.79 -1.08
N GLY A 676 -12.35 -13.34 -2.10
CA GLY A 676 -11.68 -14.21 -3.06
C GLY A 676 -10.73 -13.51 -4.04
N ARG A 677 -10.64 -12.17 -3.99
CA ARG A 677 -9.70 -11.36 -4.80
C ARG A 677 -8.31 -11.25 -4.16
N GLN A 678 -8.19 -11.65 -2.90
CA GLN A 678 -6.93 -11.69 -2.16
C GLN A 678 -6.38 -13.13 -2.13
N PRO A 679 -5.08 -13.35 -2.33
CA PRO A 679 -4.48 -14.67 -2.22
C PRO A 679 -4.47 -15.13 -0.76
N HIS A 680 -4.55 -16.44 -0.53
CA HIS A 680 -4.42 -17.11 0.77
C HIS A 680 -5.38 -16.65 1.87
N THR A 681 -6.54 -16.10 1.52
CA THR A 681 -7.54 -15.64 2.49
C THR A 681 -8.13 -16.78 3.32
N VAL A 682 -8.25 -18.00 2.75
CA VAL A 682 -8.75 -19.16 3.48
C VAL A 682 -7.79 -19.55 4.61
N ILE A 683 -6.50 -19.53 4.35
CA ILE A 683 -5.47 -19.83 5.36
C ILE A 683 -5.43 -18.71 6.41
N ALA A 684 -5.43 -17.45 5.99
CA ALA A 684 -5.42 -16.31 6.88
C ALA A 684 -6.62 -16.30 7.84
N GLU A 685 -7.81 -16.65 7.35
CA GLU A 685 -9.03 -16.73 8.18
C GLU A 685 -9.01 -17.89 9.17
N LEU A 686 -8.52 -19.07 8.74
CA LEU A 686 -8.65 -20.27 9.54
C LEU A 686 -7.55 -20.42 10.60
N PHE A 687 -6.36 -19.82 10.38
CA PHE A 687 -5.17 -20.02 11.21
C PHE A 687 -4.67 -18.77 11.93
N THR A 688 -5.51 -17.72 12.01
CA THR A 688 -5.19 -16.51 12.77
C THR A 688 -6.33 -16.09 13.71
N ASP A 689 -5.98 -15.47 14.84
CA ASP A 689 -6.95 -15.04 15.85
C ASP A 689 -7.93 -13.96 15.37
N ARG A 690 -7.53 -13.13 14.40
CA ARG A 690 -8.30 -11.97 13.97
C ARG A 690 -9.09 -12.13 12.69
N GLY A 691 -8.95 -13.23 11.95
CA GLY A 691 -9.61 -13.44 10.67
C GLY A 691 -9.51 -12.25 9.68
N VAL A 692 -9.79 -12.48 8.42
CA VAL A 692 -9.69 -11.43 7.37
C VAL A 692 -11.04 -11.05 6.76
N GLY A 693 -12.09 -11.82 7.05
CA GLY A 693 -13.43 -11.65 6.51
C GLY A 693 -14.50 -11.42 7.57
N THR A 694 -15.72 -11.89 7.27
CA THR A 694 -16.85 -11.91 8.20
C THR A 694 -17.09 -13.32 8.71
N LEU A 695 -17.06 -13.50 10.01
CA LEU A 695 -17.51 -14.71 10.70
C LEU A 695 -18.99 -14.59 11.07
N VAL A 696 -19.81 -15.57 10.65
CA VAL A 696 -21.23 -15.68 11.06
C VAL A 696 -21.37 -16.92 11.96
N THR A 697 -22.00 -16.68 13.14
CA THR A 697 -22.26 -17.73 14.15
C THR A 697 -23.75 -17.79 14.51
N LYS A 698 -24.15 -18.83 15.24
CA LYS A 698 -25.53 -18.93 15.80
C LYS A 698 -25.84 -17.79 16.72
#